data_d553a0b83e73dc1e90d837039a17201a
#
_entry.id   d553a0b83e73dc1e90d837039a17201a
#
_cell.length_a   1.000
_cell.length_b   1.000
_cell.length_c   1.000
_cell.angle_alpha   90.00
_cell.angle_beta   90.00
_cell.angle_gamma   90.00
#
_symmetry.space_group_name_H-M   'P 1'
#
loop_
_entity.id
_entity.type
_entity.pdbx_description
1 polymer ?
#
loop_
_entity_poly.entity_id
_entity_poly.type
_entity_poly.pdbx_seq_one_letter_code
_entity_poly.pdbx_strand_id
1 'polypeptide(L)'
;LKVTRYERTKPTSSGLIKYFSSDHFKGIGKKTAEKIVQLYGDDTIDKILEDPSKLDSISGLSKENRDNFVAKLKLNYGTEQILSKLAEYGLTNRVAIDIFNHYKEESLEIIQENPYQLVEDIQGIGFKIADQLAEQLGIEADAPQRFRAALVHSLFETSVENGDTYVEARNLLENAITILEEARQIELDAAAVAKELSTLIAEDKVQNIGTKIFDNTLFYAEAGIKKNLTRILDTPLTKQFSDQDLQEEIEDIENTFGISYDAVQKNAIKEALQSKVFILTGGPGTGKTTVINGLIAAYADLHGIDLEKKDIPIVLAAPTGRAARRMNELTGLPSATIHRHLGLNGDNDYQAMDDYLNCDLIIIDEFSMVDTWLANQLFSSISSNTQVIIVGDSDQLPSVGPGQVLADLLKIKTLPQIALTKIFRQSEESTTVTLANQMRQGILPADFTQKKADRSYFEAGAQYIPEMIPKIVSAAIKSGINPQEIQILAPMYRGAAGINHLNTIIQDLLNPLGDQLSFAFGDMNFRKGDKVLHLINDAELNVFNGDIGYITDLISAKYTESKQDELYMSFDGTEVIYPRNEWHKITLAYAMSIHKSQGSEFQVVILPITRQSRRLLQRNLIYTAITRSKSKLVMLGEIAAFDYAIKNEGSKRKTYLVQRFTANQEDLDNSEAIENPDEAKESQNEPNKACSSTAHVEEEKSDKDVQLILDFDEDKPDNVKEYRLTEENLPFIDPMIGITQEDIEQFFKK
;
A
#
# COMPACT_ATOMS: atom_id res chain seq x y z
N LEU A 1 -1.97 34.59 -13.85
CA LEU A 1 -2.41 35.12 -12.55
C LEU A 1 -2.69 33.94 -11.63
N LYS A 2 -1.87 33.81 -10.58
CA LYS A 2 -2.13 32.84 -9.50
C LYS A 2 -3.03 33.57 -8.49
N VAL A 3 -4.28 33.15 -8.37
CA VAL A 3 -5.19 33.66 -7.34
C VAL A 3 -4.81 33.00 -6.03
N THR A 4 -4.28 33.76 -5.09
CA THR A 4 -3.86 33.26 -3.76
C THR A 4 -4.94 33.42 -2.69
N ARG A 5 -5.93 34.30 -2.94
CA ARG A 5 -7.07 34.52 -2.05
C ARG A 5 -8.23 35.07 -2.87
N TYR A 6 -9.45 34.65 -2.62
CA TYR A 6 -10.66 35.26 -3.11
C TYR A 6 -11.63 35.45 -1.94
N GLU A 7 -12.27 36.62 -1.90
CA GLU A 7 -13.39 36.87 -1.00
C GLU A 7 -14.68 36.86 -1.80
N ARG A 8 -15.63 36.04 -1.39
CA ARG A 8 -16.98 36.09 -1.97
C ARG A 8 -17.72 37.26 -1.38
N THR A 9 -18.09 38.20 -2.23
CA THR A 9 -19.10 39.21 -1.87
C THR A 9 -20.45 38.53 -1.72
N LYS A 10 -21.29 39.05 -0.79
CA LYS A 10 -22.69 38.55 -0.64
C LYS A 10 -23.35 38.48 -2.02
N PRO A 11 -24.04 37.37 -2.34
CA PRO A 11 -24.62 37.20 -3.66
C PRO A 11 -25.67 38.29 -3.92
N THR A 12 -25.64 38.87 -5.10
CA THR A 12 -26.67 39.83 -5.52
C THR A 12 -28.02 39.15 -5.64
N SER A 13 -29.10 39.92 -5.52
CA SER A 13 -30.49 39.43 -5.71
C SER A 13 -30.64 38.59 -7.01
N SER A 14 -30.00 39.03 -8.11
CA SER A 14 -29.97 38.30 -9.38
C SER A 14 -29.21 36.96 -9.28
N GLY A 15 -28.12 36.92 -8.49
CA GLY A 15 -27.34 35.71 -8.21
C GLY A 15 -28.14 34.70 -7.39
N LEU A 16 -28.83 35.19 -6.34
CA LEU A 16 -29.72 34.36 -5.51
C LEU A 16 -30.87 33.75 -6.30
N ILE A 17 -31.49 34.49 -7.20
CA ILE A 17 -32.57 33.99 -8.07
C ILE A 17 -32.05 32.87 -8.96
N LYS A 18 -30.87 33.01 -9.55
CA LYS A 18 -30.23 31.93 -10.36
C LYS A 18 -29.89 30.71 -9.53
N TYR A 19 -29.36 30.91 -8.33
CA TYR A 19 -28.97 29.84 -7.41
C TYR A 19 -30.21 29.03 -6.96
N PHE A 20 -31.27 29.69 -6.49
CA PHE A 20 -32.48 29.01 -6.04
C PHE A 20 -33.28 28.34 -7.20
N SER A 21 -33.13 28.81 -8.41
CA SER A 21 -33.78 28.20 -9.59
C SER A 21 -32.92 27.17 -10.31
N SER A 22 -31.76 26.78 -9.74
CA SER A 22 -30.87 25.75 -10.29
C SER A 22 -31.40 24.35 -9.99
N ASP A 23 -30.82 23.33 -10.65
CA ASP A 23 -31.18 21.92 -10.47
C ASP A 23 -30.93 21.40 -9.04
N HIS A 24 -30.18 22.14 -8.23
CA HIS A 24 -29.97 21.83 -6.83
C HIS A 24 -31.26 21.91 -6.00
N PHE A 25 -32.22 22.77 -6.39
CA PHE A 25 -33.48 22.98 -5.66
C PHE A 25 -34.68 22.55 -6.49
N LYS A 26 -34.90 21.24 -6.62
CA LYS A 26 -36.03 20.68 -7.36
C LYS A 26 -37.36 21.23 -6.80
N GLY A 27 -38.21 21.76 -7.68
CA GLY A 27 -39.49 22.33 -7.32
C GLY A 27 -39.49 23.84 -7.08
N ILE A 28 -38.34 24.52 -7.14
CA ILE A 28 -38.21 25.97 -7.09
C ILE A 28 -37.92 26.51 -8.48
N GLY A 29 -38.95 26.94 -9.18
CA GLY A 29 -38.78 27.60 -10.48
C GLY A 29 -38.40 29.07 -10.33
N LYS A 30 -37.94 29.70 -11.42
CA LYS A 30 -37.46 31.07 -11.46
C LYS A 30 -38.46 32.10 -10.82
N LYS A 31 -39.76 31.95 -11.10
CA LYS A 31 -40.81 32.81 -10.51
C LYS A 31 -40.95 32.66 -8.98
N THR A 32 -40.74 31.44 -8.47
CA THR A 32 -40.77 31.17 -7.04
C THR A 32 -39.51 31.72 -6.38
N ALA A 33 -38.34 31.55 -6.99
CA ALA A 33 -37.08 32.13 -6.55
C ALA A 33 -37.12 33.66 -6.49
N GLU A 34 -37.75 34.34 -7.49
CA GLU A 34 -37.96 35.77 -7.50
C GLU A 34 -38.81 36.25 -6.32
N LYS A 35 -39.89 35.51 -6.00
CA LYS A 35 -40.76 35.83 -4.85
C LYS A 35 -40.01 35.64 -3.51
N ILE A 36 -39.21 34.60 -3.37
CA ILE A 36 -38.40 34.33 -2.20
C ILE A 36 -37.42 35.50 -1.97
N VAL A 37 -36.64 35.89 -3.00
CA VAL A 37 -35.66 36.99 -2.89
C VAL A 37 -36.37 38.34 -2.64
N GLN A 38 -37.51 38.58 -3.25
CA GLN A 38 -38.31 39.79 -2.98
C GLN A 38 -38.80 39.85 -1.54
N LEU A 39 -39.14 38.73 -0.91
CA LEU A 39 -39.64 38.70 0.46
C LEU A 39 -38.55 38.98 1.50
N TYR A 40 -37.32 38.50 1.25
CA TYR A 40 -36.24 38.56 2.25
C TYR A 40 -35.15 39.58 1.93
N GLY A 41 -34.98 40.00 0.66
CA GLY A 41 -33.96 40.93 0.19
C GLY A 41 -32.58 40.33 0.09
N ASP A 42 -31.52 41.15 0.25
CA ASP A 42 -30.14 40.71 0.01
C ASP A 42 -29.61 39.69 1.05
N ASP A 43 -30.21 39.65 2.26
CA ASP A 43 -29.88 38.68 3.31
C ASP A 43 -30.84 37.49 3.30
N THR A 44 -31.33 37.10 2.12
CA THR A 44 -32.35 36.06 1.95
C THR A 44 -31.98 34.76 2.61
N ILE A 45 -30.74 34.28 2.45
CA ILE A 45 -30.31 32.98 2.99
C ILE A 45 -30.33 32.99 4.50
N ASP A 46 -29.70 33.98 5.13
CA ASP A 46 -29.60 34.09 6.58
C ASP A 46 -31.02 34.18 7.22
N LYS A 47 -31.90 34.99 6.65
CA LYS A 47 -33.27 35.15 7.13
C LYS A 47 -34.17 33.93 6.93
N ILE A 48 -33.95 33.11 5.89
CA ILE A 48 -34.63 31.83 5.69
C ILE A 48 -34.16 30.84 6.72
N LEU A 49 -32.87 30.82 7.04
CA LEU A 49 -32.29 29.90 8.02
C LEU A 49 -32.72 30.23 9.45
N GLU A 50 -32.88 31.54 9.76
CA GLU A 50 -33.38 32.01 11.05
C GLU A 50 -34.88 31.72 11.23
N ASP A 51 -35.71 32.04 10.23
CA ASP A 51 -37.16 31.89 10.28
C ASP A 51 -37.74 31.41 8.94
N PRO A 52 -37.76 30.10 8.70
CA PRO A 52 -38.33 29.52 7.48
C PRO A 52 -39.85 29.65 7.39
N SER A 53 -40.57 30.02 8.47
CA SER A 53 -42.04 30.08 8.49
C SER A 53 -42.62 31.13 7.53
N LYS A 54 -41.85 32.21 7.22
CA LYS A 54 -42.25 33.23 6.23
C LYS A 54 -42.42 32.71 4.82
N LEU A 55 -41.77 31.58 4.48
CA LEU A 55 -41.95 30.90 3.20
C LEU A 55 -43.40 30.37 3.00
N ASP A 56 -44.16 30.21 4.08
CA ASP A 56 -45.59 29.81 4.04
C ASP A 56 -46.46 30.85 3.30
N SER A 57 -46.03 32.09 3.24
CA SER A 57 -46.76 33.15 2.55
C SER A 57 -46.58 33.12 1.02
N ILE A 58 -45.64 32.28 0.48
CA ILE A 58 -45.34 32.25 -0.93
C ILE A 58 -46.33 31.38 -1.69
N SER A 59 -47.17 32.01 -2.46
CA SER A 59 -48.14 31.30 -3.30
C SER A 59 -47.47 30.46 -4.37
N GLY A 60 -47.80 29.13 -4.37
CA GLY A 60 -47.25 28.17 -5.35
C GLY A 60 -46.07 27.33 -4.82
N LEU A 61 -45.66 27.52 -3.57
CA LEU A 61 -44.68 26.69 -2.89
C LEU A 61 -45.41 25.68 -1.98
N SER A 62 -45.36 24.39 -2.34
CA SER A 62 -45.94 23.34 -1.49
C SER A 62 -45.12 23.16 -0.22
N LYS A 63 -45.76 22.66 0.84
CA LYS A 63 -45.09 22.38 2.11
C LYS A 63 -43.89 21.46 1.95
N GLU A 64 -44.03 20.41 1.13
CA GLU A 64 -42.97 19.46 0.84
C GLU A 64 -41.79 20.13 0.11
N ASN A 65 -42.05 20.94 -0.92
CA ASN A 65 -41.00 21.65 -1.65
C ASN A 65 -40.31 22.70 -0.78
N ARG A 66 -41.04 23.35 0.14
CA ARG A 66 -40.48 24.28 1.11
C ARG A 66 -39.54 23.56 2.07
N ASP A 67 -40.02 22.45 2.69
CA ASP A 67 -39.24 21.71 3.68
C ASP A 67 -37.96 21.13 3.03
N ASN A 68 -38.06 20.59 1.82
CA ASN A 68 -36.93 20.14 1.01
C ASN A 68 -35.98 21.30 0.63
N PHE A 69 -36.52 22.46 0.29
CA PHE A 69 -35.72 23.65 -0.04
C PHE A 69 -34.91 24.12 1.17
N VAL A 70 -35.58 24.27 2.33
CA VAL A 70 -34.92 24.68 3.58
C VAL A 70 -33.87 23.68 4.03
N ALA A 71 -34.19 22.37 3.96
CA ALA A 71 -33.22 21.33 4.31
C ALA A 71 -31.98 21.37 3.41
N LYS A 72 -32.17 21.47 2.09
CA LYS A 72 -31.04 21.57 1.15
C LYS A 72 -30.26 22.88 1.28
N LEU A 73 -30.97 23.99 1.57
CA LEU A 73 -30.35 25.28 1.80
C LEU A 73 -29.46 25.24 3.06
N LYS A 74 -29.96 24.65 4.15
CA LYS A 74 -29.18 24.42 5.38
C LYS A 74 -27.92 23.60 5.09
N LEU A 75 -28.06 22.50 4.39
CA LEU A 75 -26.95 21.62 4.05
C LEU A 75 -25.89 22.35 3.21
N ASN A 76 -26.31 23.00 2.12
CA ASN A 76 -25.39 23.67 1.20
C ASN A 76 -24.70 24.89 1.84
N TYR A 77 -25.47 25.68 2.63
CA TYR A 77 -24.95 26.87 3.30
C TYR A 77 -24.02 26.50 4.47
N GLY A 78 -24.38 25.48 5.24
CA GLY A 78 -23.53 24.92 6.29
C GLY A 78 -22.21 24.41 5.71
N THR A 79 -22.28 23.65 4.62
CA THR A 79 -21.09 23.18 3.90
C THR A 79 -20.19 24.33 3.43
N GLU A 80 -20.78 25.37 2.80
CA GLU A 80 -20.01 26.54 2.32
C GLU A 80 -19.38 27.31 3.49
N GLN A 81 -20.06 27.44 4.63
CA GLN A 81 -19.50 28.09 5.83
C GLN A 81 -18.32 27.31 6.39
N ILE A 82 -18.45 25.98 6.50
CA ILE A 82 -17.38 25.10 6.99
C ILE A 82 -16.17 25.19 6.06
N LEU A 83 -16.36 25.02 4.75
CA LEU A 83 -15.26 25.11 3.78
C LEU A 83 -14.59 26.48 3.75
N SER A 84 -15.39 27.57 3.90
CA SER A 84 -14.85 28.91 3.99
C SER A 84 -13.99 29.11 5.24
N LYS A 85 -14.46 28.58 6.38
CA LYS A 85 -13.72 28.66 7.64
C LYS A 85 -12.42 27.83 7.60
N LEU A 86 -12.47 26.65 7.01
CA LEU A 86 -11.27 25.82 6.78
C LEU A 86 -10.27 26.52 5.86
N ALA A 87 -10.76 27.25 4.84
CA ALA A 87 -9.91 28.06 3.97
C ALA A 87 -9.30 29.26 4.71
N GLU A 88 -10.01 29.89 5.66
CA GLU A 88 -9.46 30.94 6.54
C GLU A 88 -8.30 30.39 7.40
N TYR A 89 -8.36 29.13 7.82
CA TYR A 89 -7.27 28.44 8.50
C TYR A 89 -6.11 28.05 7.55
N GLY A 90 -6.11 28.51 6.29
CA GLY A 90 -5.03 28.29 5.34
C GLY A 90 -5.02 26.92 4.68
N LEU A 91 -6.04 26.09 4.91
CA LEU A 91 -6.17 24.78 4.30
C LEU A 91 -6.51 24.92 2.80
N THR A 92 -5.94 24.02 1.98
CA THR A 92 -6.27 23.96 0.56
C THR A 92 -7.71 23.46 0.38
N ASN A 93 -8.36 23.84 -0.73
CA ASN A 93 -9.73 23.40 -1.00
C ASN A 93 -9.89 21.88 -0.99
N ARG A 94 -8.87 21.13 -1.44
CA ARG A 94 -8.89 19.68 -1.43
C ARG A 94 -8.95 19.14 0.00
N VAL A 95 -8.03 19.55 0.83
CA VAL A 95 -7.97 19.17 2.26
C VAL A 95 -9.26 19.54 2.99
N ALA A 96 -9.78 20.76 2.73
CA ALA A 96 -11.05 21.20 3.33
C ALA A 96 -12.25 20.32 2.92
N ILE A 97 -12.30 19.89 1.66
CA ILE A 97 -13.32 18.96 1.15
C ILE A 97 -13.16 17.57 1.78
N ASP A 98 -11.94 17.07 1.89
CA ASP A 98 -11.66 15.76 2.51
C ASP A 98 -12.08 15.76 3.99
N ILE A 99 -11.76 16.81 4.75
CA ILE A 99 -12.20 17.03 6.13
C ILE A 99 -13.73 17.05 6.22
N PHE A 100 -14.37 17.85 5.37
CA PHE A 100 -15.84 17.95 5.36
C PHE A 100 -16.49 16.61 4.97
N ASN A 101 -15.92 15.86 4.04
CA ASN A 101 -16.45 14.56 3.65
C ASN A 101 -16.40 13.55 4.79
N HIS A 102 -15.39 13.64 5.63
CA HIS A 102 -15.22 12.74 6.78
C HIS A 102 -16.13 13.12 7.96
N TYR A 103 -16.05 14.37 8.46
CA TYR A 103 -16.72 14.81 9.68
C TYR A 103 -18.05 15.53 9.44
N LYS A 104 -18.38 15.90 8.21
CA LYS A 104 -19.61 16.63 7.85
C LYS A 104 -19.77 17.94 8.66
N GLU A 105 -20.88 18.05 9.39
CA GLU A 105 -21.24 19.23 10.18
C GLU A 105 -20.36 19.42 11.43
N GLU A 106 -19.75 18.33 11.95
CA GLU A 106 -18.90 18.32 13.14
C GLU A 106 -17.45 18.77 12.84
N SER A 107 -17.11 19.01 11.57
CA SER A 107 -15.74 19.32 11.13
C SER A 107 -15.08 20.46 11.90
N LEU A 108 -15.80 21.54 12.19
CA LEU A 108 -15.26 22.67 12.92
C LEU A 108 -15.11 22.43 14.42
N GLU A 109 -16.01 21.69 15.03
CA GLU A 109 -15.98 21.32 16.43
C GLU A 109 -14.78 20.41 16.74
N ILE A 110 -14.62 19.35 15.96
CA ILE A 110 -13.50 18.41 16.08
C ILE A 110 -12.16 19.14 15.92
N ILE A 111 -12.04 20.00 14.90
CA ILE A 111 -10.82 20.76 14.69
C ILE A 111 -10.51 21.73 15.82
N GLN A 112 -11.53 22.36 16.40
CA GLN A 112 -11.33 23.28 17.53
C GLN A 112 -10.96 22.57 18.82
N GLU A 113 -11.48 21.35 19.03
CA GLU A 113 -11.14 20.52 20.18
C GLU A 113 -9.74 19.91 20.04
N ASN A 114 -9.48 19.24 18.92
CA ASN A 114 -8.20 18.61 18.66
C ASN A 114 -7.85 18.57 17.16
N PRO A 115 -7.13 19.56 16.61
CA PRO A 115 -6.75 19.59 15.21
C PRO A 115 -5.84 18.43 14.78
N TYR A 116 -5.18 17.77 15.73
CA TYR A 116 -4.30 16.63 15.44
C TYR A 116 -5.07 15.35 15.14
N GLN A 117 -6.34 15.26 15.50
CA GLN A 117 -7.20 14.13 15.14
C GLN A 117 -7.30 13.95 13.62
N LEU A 118 -7.13 15.04 12.85
CA LEU A 118 -7.06 14.98 11.39
C LEU A 118 -5.96 14.07 10.85
N VAL A 119 -4.87 13.91 11.60
CA VAL A 119 -3.71 13.06 11.21
C VAL A 119 -4.07 11.58 11.32
N GLU A 120 -4.87 11.23 12.32
CA GLU A 120 -5.31 9.86 12.57
C GLU A 120 -6.45 9.46 11.63
N ASP A 121 -7.41 10.36 11.38
CA ASP A 121 -8.67 10.03 10.74
C ASP A 121 -8.68 10.27 9.22
N ILE A 122 -7.80 11.13 8.68
CA ILE A 122 -7.87 11.51 7.26
C ILE A 122 -6.55 11.22 6.54
N GLN A 123 -6.58 10.23 5.68
CA GLN A 123 -5.43 9.88 4.87
C GLN A 123 -4.95 11.05 4.00
N GLY A 124 -3.63 11.35 4.08
CA GLY A 124 -3.01 12.43 3.34
C GLY A 124 -2.95 13.77 4.08
N ILE A 125 -3.46 13.87 5.31
CA ILE A 125 -3.21 14.98 6.22
C ILE A 125 -2.08 14.59 7.16
N GLY A 126 -0.85 15.02 6.85
CA GLY A 126 0.31 14.78 7.70
C GLY A 126 0.39 15.76 8.88
N PHE A 127 1.24 15.45 9.87
CA PHE A 127 1.45 16.23 11.10
C PHE A 127 1.67 17.73 10.82
N LYS A 128 2.46 18.08 9.79
CA LYS A 128 2.77 19.49 9.46
C LYS A 128 1.52 20.31 9.13
N ILE A 129 0.54 19.75 8.44
CA ILE A 129 -0.72 20.45 8.11
C ILE A 129 -1.55 20.65 9.38
N ALA A 130 -1.68 19.62 10.20
CA ALA A 130 -2.42 19.70 11.46
C ALA A 130 -1.74 20.66 12.46
N ASP A 131 -0.40 20.68 12.51
CA ASP A 131 0.36 21.57 13.39
C ASP A 131 0.27 23.05 12.97
N GLN A 132 0.24 23.34 11.66
CA GLN A 132 -0.04 24.70 11.15
C GLN A 132 -1.45 25.17 11.53
N LEU A 133 -2.42 24.27 11.48
CA LEU A 133 -3.79 24.56 11.90
C LEU A 133 -3.86 24.78 13.42
N ALA A 134 -3.20 23.94 14.19
CA ALA A 134 -3.11 24.04 15.64
C ALA A 134 -2.49 25.37 16.10
N GLU A 135 -1.45 25.82 15.42
CA GLU A 135 -0.82 27.13 15.68
C GLU A 135 -1.80 28.30 15.47
N GLN A 136 -2.60 28.25 14.41
CA GLN A 136 -3.63 29.29 14.15
C GLN A 136 -4.78 29.24 15.17
N LEU A 137 -5.05 28.08 15.75
CA LEU A 137 -6.02 27.92 16.83
C LEU A 137 -5.45 28.30 18.21
N GLY A 138 -4.18 28.72 18.27
CA GLY A 138 -3.52 29.18 19.50
C GLY A 138 -3.00 28.05 20.39
N ILE A 139 -2.80 26.86 19.85
CA ILE A 139 -2.17 25.75 20.59
C ILE A 139 -0.68 26.04 20.71
N GLU A 140 -0.19 26.09 21.94
CA GLU A 140 1.21 26.36 22.25
C GLU A 140 2.15 25.28 21.70
N ALA A 141 3.39 25.66 21.47
CA ALA A 141 4.38 24.79 20.85
C ALA A 141 4.82 23.63 21.75
N ASP A 142 4.68 23.77 23.07
CA ASP A 142 4.97 22.77 24.10
C ASP A 142 3.72 22.04 24.62
N ALA A 143 2.60 22.18 23.92
CA ALA A 143 1.34 21.56 24.32
C ALA A 143 1.43 20.01 24.30
N PRO A 144 1.00 19.29 25.36
CA PRO A 144 1.06 17.84 25.44
C PRO A 144 0.39 17.13 24.26
N GLN A 145 -0.76 17.62 23.80
CA GLN A 145 -1.46 17.05 22.64
C GLN A 145 -0.65 17.13 21.35
N ARG A 146 0.17 18.17 21.20
CA ARG A 146 1.09 18.32 20.07
C ARG A 146 2.18 17.23 20.10
N PHE A 147 2.76 16.98 21.28
CA PHE A 147 3.77 15.94 21.46
C PHE A 147 3.21 14.55 21.20
N ARG A 148 2.01 14.25 21.71
CA ARG A 148 1.34 12.98 21.49
C ARG A 148 1.09 12.73 20.00
N ALA A 149 0.56 13.71 19.30
CA ALA A 149 0.31 13.60 17.86
C ALA A 149 1.61 13.39 17.05
N ALA A 150 2.68 14.09 17.41
CA ALA A 150 3.97 13.90 16.76
C ALA A 150 4.55 12.50 17.00
N LEU A 151 4.41 11.97 18.22
CA LEU A 151 4.85 10.62 18.58
C LEU A 151 4.10 9.54 17.79
N VAL A 152 2.76 9.60 17.77
CA VAL A 152 1.92 8.64 17.04
C VAL A 152 2.21 8.74 15.54
N HIS A 153 2.25 9.94 14.98
CA HIS A 153 2.58 10.15 13.57
C HIS A 153 3.98 9.62 13.21
N SER A 154 4.99 9.95 14.02
CA SER A 154 6.36 9.48 13.80
C SER A 154 6.47 7.96 13.88
N LEU A 155 5.74 7.33 14.81
CA LEU A 155 5.69 5.88 14.95
C LEU A 155 5.12 5.23 13.70
N PHE A 156 3.97 5.71 13.24
CA PHE A 156 3.29 5.18 12.06
C PHE A 156 4.12 5.40 10.78
N GLU A 157 4.60 6.64 10.52
CA GLU A 157 5.41 6.93 9.34
C GLU A 157 6.71 6.12 9.32
N THR A 158 7.44 6.06 10.44
CA THR A 158 8.67 5.28 10.52
C THR A 158 8.40 3.80 10.25
N SER A 159 7.29 3.26 10.78
CA SER A 159 6.89 1.87 10.54
C SER A 159 6.58 1.61 9.06
N VAL A 160 5.81 2.49 8.42
CA VAL A 160 5.45 2.34 7.01
C VAL A 160 6.66 2.54 6.08
N GLU A 161 7.48 3.57 6.30
CA GLU A 161 8.63 3.88 5.44
C GLU A 161 9.71 2.80 5.49
N ASN A 162 10.01 2.28 6.68
CA ASN A 162 11.03 1.25 6.86
C ASN A 162 10.48 -0.17 6.68
N GLY A 163 9.16 -0.34 6.71
CA GLY A 163 8.49 -1.62 6.77
C GLY A 163 8.65 -2.33 8.13
N ASP A 164 8.89 -1.57 9.19
CA ASP A 164 9.06 -2.07 10.56
C ASP A 164 7.69 -2.28 11.22
N THR A 165 7.57 -3.24 12.16
CA THR A 165 6.37 -3.40 12.98
C THR A 165 6.50 -2.74 14.35
N TYR A 166 7.72 -2.35 14.73
CA TYR A 166 7.99 -1.57 15.94
C TYR A 166 9.15 -0.60 15.72
N VAL A 167 9.20 0.44 16.54
CA VAL A 167 10.29 1.41 16.60
C VAL A 167 10.90 1.39 18.01
N GLU A 168 12.23 1.44 18.13
CA GLU A 168 12.86 1.59 19.46
C GLU A 168 12.50 2.96 20.05
N ALA A 169 12.15 3.01 21.35
CA ALA A 169 11.67 4.22 22.03
C ALA A 169 12.60 5.42 21.83
N ARG A 170 13.92 5.21 21.90
CA ARG A 170 14.91 6.25 21.66
C ARG A 170 14.79 6.84 20.25
N ASN A 171 14.72 6.00 19.23
CA ASN A 171 14.61 6.46 17.84
C ASN A 171 13.28 7.18 17.60
N LEU A 172 12.19 6.69 18.22
CA LEU A 172 10.89 7.34 18.15
C LEU A 172 10.93 8.76 18.73
N LEU A 173 11.56 8.93 19.90
CA LEU A 173 11.72 10.23 20.54
C LEU A 173 12.56 11.17 19.68
N GLU A 174 13.71 10.71 19.17
CA GLU A 174 14.58 11.49 18.28
C GLU A 174 13.84 11.95 17.02
N ASN A 175 13.09 11.06 16.38
CA ASN A 175 12.29 11.39 15.18
C ASN A 175 11.16 12.38 15.49
N ALA A 176 10.41 12.15 16.58
CA ALA A 176 9.31 13.02 16.97
C ALA A 176 9.79 14.43 17.33
N ILE A 177 10.90 14.55 18.08
CA ILE A 177 11.53 15.84 18.41
C ILE A 177 11.95 16.56 17.13
N THR A 178 12.58 15.86 16.19
CA THR A 178 12.97 16.44 14.89
C THR A 178 11.77 17.03 14.15
N ILE A 179 10.66 16.26 14.03
CA ILE A 179 9.45 16.72 13.38
C ILE A 179 8.85 17.94 14.09
N LEU A 180 8.84 17.94 15.42
CA LEU A 180 8.31 19.02 16.24
C LEU A 180 9.13 20.31 16.08
N GLU A 181 10.45 20.22 16.11
CA GLU A 181 11.38 21.37 15.98
C GLU A 181 11.38 21.93 14.55
N GLU A 182 11.32 21.07 13.53
CA GLU A 182 11.21 21.52 12.13
C GLU A 182 9.88 22.23 11.83
N ALA A 183 8.79 21.77 12.46
CA ALA A 183 7.47 22.38 12.24
C ALA A 183 7.35 23.78 12.84
N ARG A 184 7.89 24.01 14.02
CA ARG A 184 7.87 25.32 14.73
C ARG A 184 9.23 25.64 15.33
N GLN A 185 10.22 25.87 14.65
CA GLN A 185 11.59 26.35 15.00
C GLN A 185 11.82 26.73 16.47
N ILE A 186 11.63 25.79 17.38
CA ILE A 186 11.84 25.93 18.85
C ILE A 186 12.67 24.76 19.33
N GLU A 187 13.45 24.97 20.38
CA GLU A 187 14.15 23.93 21.10
C GLU A 187 13.20 23.33 22.17
N LEU A 188 13.05 22.01 22.18
CA LEU A 188 12.12 21.31 23.05
C LEU A 188 12.86 20.53 24.13
N ASP A 189 12.24 20.43 25.31
CA ASP A 189 12.70 19.53 26.36
C ASP A 189 12.35 18.07 26.00
N ALA A 190 13.37 17.26 25.72
CA ALA A 190 13.21 15.84 25.41
C ALA A 190 12.49 15.06 26.54
N ALA A 191 12.67 15.47 27.80
CA ALA A 191 12.02 14.85 28.95
C ALA A 191 10.48 15.09 28.91
N ALA A 192 10.03 16.25 28.43
CA ALA A 192 8.60 16.52 28.28
C ALA A 192 7.98 15.63 27.20
N VAL A 193 8.66 15.42 26.06
CA VAL A 193 8.20 14.51 25.00
C VAL A 193 8.19 13.06 25.47
N ALA A 194 9.23 12.63 26.20
CA ALA A 194 9.32 11.29 26.76
C ALA A 194 8.19 11.00 27.78
N LYS A 195 7.82 11.99 28.58
CA LYS A 195 6.68 11.90 29.50
C LYS A 195 5.36 11.64 28.74
N GLU A 196 5.14 12.32 27.63
CA GLU A 196 3.92 12.11 26.82
C GLU A 196 3.94 10.72 26.14
N LEU A 197 5.10 10.16 25.76
CA LEU A 197 5.19 8.77 25.33
C LEU A 197 4.76 7.81 26.44
N SER A 198 5.21 8.03 27.67
CA SER A 198 4.80 7.21 28.82
C SER A 198 3.29 7.30 29.07
N THR A 199 2.70 8.49 28.85
CA THR A 199 1.26 8.68 28.95
C THR A 199 0.51 7.92 27.85
N LEU A 200 0.98 7.98 26.60
CA LEU A 200 0.38 7.22 25.48
C LEU A 200 0.40 5.71 25.73
N ILE A 201 1.46 5.19 26.32
CA ILE A 201 1.56 3.77 26.74
C ILE A 201 0.54 3.48 27.85
N ALA A 202 0.46 4.32 28.87
CA ALA A 202 -0.46 4.13 30.00
C ALA A 202 -1.94 4.25 29.58
N GLU A 203 -2.24 4.97 28.51
CA GLU A 203 -3.57 5.13 27.93
C GLU A 203 -3.88 4.09 26.83
N ASP A 204 -3.01 3.09 26.63
CA ASP A 204 -3.12 2.05 25.58
C ASP A 204 -3.27 2.63 24.15
N LYS A 205 -2.77 3.84 23.91
CA LYS A 205 -2.74 4.47 22.59
C LYS A 205 -1.63 3.93 21.69
N VAL A 206 -0.57 3.44 22.30
CA VAL A 206 0.52 2.68 21.68
C VAL A 206 0.88 1.52 22.58
N GLN A 207 1.43 0.44 22.03
CA GLN A 207 1.84 -0.72 22.82
C GLN A 207 3.35 -0.75 22.99
N ASN A 208 3.84 -1.34 24.09
CA ASN A 208 5.26 -1.53 24.27
C ASN A 208 5.62 -2.95 24.74
N ILE A 209 6.77 -3.42 24.30
CA ILE A 209 7.45 -4.62 24.84
C ILE A 209 8.88 -4.22 25.16
N GLY A 210 9.16 -3.92 26.41
CA GLY A 210 10.42 -3.30 26.81
C GLY A 210 10.59 -1.95 26.13
N THR A 211 11.71 -1.76 25.40
CA THR A 211 12.01 -0.52 24.67
C THR A 211 11.38 -0.42 23.28
N LYS A 212 10.68 -1.45 22.84
CA LYS A 212 10.04 -1.49 21.52
C LYS A 212 8.64 -0.92 21.60
N ILE A 213 8.37 0.12 20.82
CA ILE A 213 7.08 0.79 20.73
C ILE A 213 6.39 0.37 19.44
N PHE A 214 5.13 -0.01 19.55
CA PHE A 214 4.31 -0.49 18.46
C PHE A 214 3.11 0.43 18.24
N ASP A 215 2.77 0.65 16.98
CA ASP A 215 1.42 1.07 16.63
C ASP A 215 0.41 -0.03 16.98
N ASN A 216 -0.75 0.35 17.53
CA ASN A 216 -1.78 -0.61 17.97
C ASN A 216 -2.18 -1.58 16.86
N THR A 217 -2.36 -1.09 15.65
CA THR A 217 -2.80 -1.92 14.51
C THR A 217 -1.75 -2.98 14.17
N LEU A 218 -0.48 -2.64 14.23
CA LEU A 218 0.63 -3.58 13.96
C LEU A 218 0.84 -4.56 15.12
N PHE A 219 0.73 -4.09 16.36
CA PHE A 219 0.85 -4.94 17.53
C PHE A 219 -0.19 -6.05 17.52
N TYR A 220 -1.46 -5.68 17.37
CA TYR A 220 -2.57 -6.65 17.34
C TYR A 220 -2.58 -7.50 16.05
N ALA A 221 -2.11 -6.97 14.93
CA ALA A 221 -1.98 -7.76 13.71
C ALA A 221 -0.95 -8.90 13.87
N GLU A 222 0.24 -8.64 14.42
CA GLU A 222 1.20 -9.73 14.69
C GLU A 222 0.68 -10.74 15.72
N ALA A 223 0.03 -10.26 16.79
CA ALA A 223 -0.61 -11.12 17.79
C ALA A 223 -1.71 -11.99 17.17
N GLY A 224 -2.54 -11.39 16.30
CA GLY A 224 -3.60 -12.07 15.56
C GLY A 224 -3.07 -13.12 14.60
N ILE A 225 -1.97 -12.86 13.89
CA ILE A 225 -1.30 -13.86 13.04
C ILE A 225 -0.90 -15.08 13.88
N LYS A 226 -0.21 -14.87 15.02
CA LYS A 226 0.15 -15.97 15.93
C LYS A 226 -1.08 -16.73 16.39
N LYS A 227 -2.07 -16.03 16.95
CA LYS A 227 -3.32 -16.62 17.48
C LYS A 227 -4.01 -17.51 16.44
N ASN A 228 -4.20 -16.97 15.24
CA ASN A 228 -4.94 -17.67 14.19
C ASN A 228 -4.15 -18.84 13.58
N LEU A 229 -2.83 -18.68 13.35
CA LEU A 229 -2.01 -19.80 12.90
C LEU A 229 -1.94 -20.91 13.94
N THR A 230 -1.81 -20.58 15.23
CA THR A 230 -1.85 -21.57 16.32
C THR A 230 -3.21 -22.31 16.32
N ARG A 231 -4.32 -21.58 16.23
CA ARG A 231 -5.68 -22.16 16.14
C ARG A 231 -5.83 -23.15 14.98
N ILE A 232 -5.25 -22.82 13.81
CA ILE A 232 -5.28 -23.69 12.64
C ILE A 232 -4.38 -24.91 12.85
N LEU A 233 -3.17 -24.73 13.38
CA LEU A 233 -2.18 -25.81 13.62
C LEU A 233 -2.66 -26.83 14.67
N ASP A 234 -3.35 -26.37 15.72
CA ASP A 234 -3.84 -27.23 16.79
C ASP A 234 -5.01 -28.12 16.34
N THR A 235 -5.61 -27.83 15.18
CA THR A 235 -6.70 -28.62 14.63
C THR A 235 -6.15 -29.74 13.75
N PRO A 236 -6.45 -31.01 14.01
CA PRO A 236 -5.94 -32.12 13.23
C PRO A 236 -6.48 -32.09 11.79
N LEU A 237 -5.75 -32.69 10.87
CA LEU A 237 -6.23 -32.95 9.51
C LEU A 237 -7.47 -33.83 9.52
N THR A 238 -8.43 -33.51 8.67
CA THR A 238 -9.69 -34.28 8.51
C THR A 238 -9.45 -35.67 7.95
N LYS A 239 -8.43 -35.84 7.12
CA LYS A 239 -7.98 -37.13 6.57
C LYS A 239 -6.47 -37.26 6.72
N GLN A 240 -6.01 -38.43 6.98
CA GLN A 240 -4.59 -38.81 7.02
C GLN A 240 -4.36 -39.91 6.03
N PHE A 241 -3.28 -39.83 5.26
CA PHE A 241 -2.92 -40.80 4.23
C PHE A 241 -1.59 -41.47 4.59
N SER A 242 -1.44 -42.72 4.24
CA SER A 242 -0.15 -43.41 4.44
C SER A 242 0.89 -42.92 3.42
N ASP A 243 2.16 -43.06 3.75
CA ASP A 243 3.25 -42.72 2.80
C ASP A 243 3.17 -43.53 1.50
N GLN A 244 2.60 -44.73 1.55
CA GLN A 244 2.39 -45.58 0.38
C GLN A 244 1.28 -45.01 -0.50
N ASP A 245 0.12 -44.63 0.06
CA ASP A 245 -0.98 -44.01 -0.70
C ASP A 245 -0.52 -42.73 -1.40
N LEU A 246 0.24 -41.90 -0.69
CA LEU A 246 0.80 -40.68 -1.25
C LEU A 246 1.84 -40.93 -2.35
N GLN A 247 2.61 -42.00 -2.24
CA GLN A 247 3.58 -42.35 -3.26
C GLN A 247 2.88 -42.83 -4.53
N GLU A 248 1.89 -43.72 -4.40
CA GLU A 248 1.09 -44.24 -5.51
C GLU A 248 0.35 -43.11 -6.21
N GLU A 249 -0.26 -42.20 -5.46
CA GLU A 249 -0.95 -41.03 -5.99
C GLU A 249 -0.02 -40.11 -6.80
N ILE A 250 1.18 -39.79 -6.29
CA ILE A 250 2.15 -38.96 -7.01
C ILE A 250 2.61 -39.63 -8.31
N GLU A 251 2.79 -40.95 -8.33
CA GLU A 251 3.15 -41.73 -9.52
C GLU A 251 2.02 -41.70 -10.58
N ASP A 252 0.76 -41.76 -10.15
CA ASP A 252 -0.40 -41.64 -11.04
C ASP A 252 -0.52 -40.26 -11.64
N ILE A 253 -0.23 -39.22 -10.86
CA ILE A 253 -0.20 -37.81 -11.35
C ILE A 253 0.96 -37.59 -12.33
N GLU A 254 2.15 -38.15 -12.06
CA GLU A 254 3.29 -38.09 -12.99
C GLU A 254 2.91 -38.71 -14.34
N ASN A 255 2.23 -39.84 -14.31
CA ASN A 255 1.76 -40.52 -15.52
C ASN A 255 0.69 -39.72 -16.26
N THR A 256 -0.26 -39.13 -15.53
CA THR A 256 -1.38 -38.33 -16.09
C THR A 256 -0.90 -37.05 -16.73
N PHE A 257 0.02 -36.33 -16.09
CA PHE A 257 0.57 -35.08 -16.60
C PHE A 257 1.74 -35.27 -17.57
N GLY A 258 2.28 -36.50 -17.68
CA GLY A 258 3.45 -36.79 -18.52
C GLY A 258 4.72 -36.06 -18.04
N ILE A 259 4.86 -35.88 -16.73
CA ILE A 259 5.99 -35.22 -16.08
C ILE A 259 6.66 -36.10 -15.07
N SER A 260 7.85 -35.75 -14.61
CA SER A 260 8.53 -36.40 -13.50
C SER A 260 8.99 -35.36 -12.48
N TYR A 261 8.51 -35.51 -11.25
CA TYR A 261 8.96 -34.70 -10.13
C TYR A 261 10.31 -35.18 -9.60
N ASP A 262 11.16 -34.27 -9.19
CA ASP A 262 12.36 -34.67 -8.46
C ASP A 262 12.04 -35.05 -6.99
N ALA A 263 13.03 -35.58 -6.29
CA ALA A 263 12.83 -36.05 -4.91
C ALA A 263 12.37 -34.95 -3.96
N VAL A 264 12.84 -33.67 -4.16
CA VAL A 264 12.44 -32.55 -3.31
C VAL A 264 11.01 -32.11 -3.63
N GLN A 265 10.63 -32.11 -4.90
CA GLN A 265 9.27 -31.79 -5.33
C GLN A 265 8.26 -32.85 -4.85
N LYS A 266 8.60 -34.15 -4.97
CA LYS A 266 7.77 -35.23 -4.41
C LYS A 266 7.58 -35.09 -2.91
N ASN A 267 8.67 -34.81 -2.20
CA ASN A 267 8.61 -34.58 -0.75
C ASN A 267 7.76 -33.34 -0.41
N ALA A 268 7.85 -32.27 -1.21
CA ALA A 268 7.03 -31.08 -1.00
C ALA A 268 5.52 -31.36 -1.15
N ILE A 269 5.12 -32.15 -2.13
CA ILE A 269 3.72 -32.57 -2.30
C ILE A 269 3.28 -33.45 -1.10
N LYS A 270 4.09 -34.42 -0.68
CA LYS A 270 3.78 -35.26 0.48
C LYS A 270 3.63 -34.47 1.77
N GLU A 271 4.62 -33.67 2.11
CA GLU A 271 4.60 -32.85 3.31
C GLU A 271 3.43 -31.85 3.31
N ALA A 272 3.12 -31.25 2.15
CA ALA A 272 1.98 -30.38 2.01
C ALA A 272 0.66 -31.10 2.30
N LEU A 273 0.46 -32.31 1.80
CA LEU A 273 -0.74 -33.11 2.02
C LEU A 273 -0.87 -33.61 3.48
N GLN A 274 0.25 -33.76 4.18
CA GLN A 274 0.30 -34.24 5.57
C GLN A 274 0.37 -33.09 6.61
N SER A 275 0.41 -31.83 6.17
CA SER A 275 0.56 -30.69 7.05
C SER A 275 -0.70 -29.81 7.07
N LYS A 276 -1.07 -29.33 8.24
CA LYS A 276 -2.19 -28.37 8.39
C LYS A 276 -1.86 -26.99 7.83
N VAL A 277 -0.64 -26.54 8.08
CA VAL A 277 -0.04 -25.35 7.46
C VAL A 277 1.29 -25.77 6.88
N PHE A 278 1.53 -25.47 5.62
CA PHE A 278 2.76 -25.80 4.91
C PHE A 278 3.31 -24.60 4.12
N ILE A 279 4.63 -24.41 4.13
CA ILE A 279 5.28 -23.31 3.42
C ILE A 279 6.19 -23.86 2.31
N LEU A 280 5.88 -23.50 1.07
CA LEU A 280 6.67 -23.83 -0.11
C LEU A 280 7.44 -22.60 -0.58
N THR A 281 8.77 -22.65 -0.54
CA THR A 281 9.59 -21.55 -1.06
C THR A 281 10.45 -21.98 -2.23
N GLY A 282 10.91 -21.02 -3.00
CA GLY A 282 11.85 -21.26 -4.08
C GLY A 282 11.93 -20.10 -5.05
N GLY A 283 13.07 -19.96 -5.69
CA GLY A 283 13.29 -18.96 -6.72
C GLY A 283 12.48 -19.24 -8.00
N PRO A 284 12.58 -18.35 -8.99
CA PRO A 284 11.93 -18.56 -10.28
C PRO A 284 12.53 -19.76 -11.01
N GLY A 285 11.66 -20.53 -11.69
CA GLY A 285 12.07 -21.70 -12.46
C GLY A 285 12.37 -22.95 -11.62
N THR A 286 12.13 -22.93 -10.31
CA THR A 286 12.29 -24.11 -9.44
C THR A 286 11.10 -25.06 -9.48
N GLY A 287 10.05 -24.72 -10.23
CA GLY A 287 8.87 -25.58 -10.39
C GLY A 287 7.82 -25.44 -9.28
N LYS A 288 7.77 -24.31 -8.56
CA LYS A 288 6.71 -24.04 -7.57
C LYS A 288 5.32 -24.31 -8.15
N THR A 289 5.01 -23.75 -9.30
CA THR A 289 3.69 -23.94 -9.95
C THR A 289 3.44 -25.38 -10.35
N THR A 290 4.47 -26.10 -10.78
CA THR A 290 4.36 -27.54 -11.12
C THR A 290 4.02 -28.37 -9.86
N VAL A 291 4.64 -28.04 -8.73
CA VAL A 291 4.33 -28.65 -7.43
C VAL A 291 2.90 -28.29 -6.98
N ILE A 292 2.47 -27.02 -7.15
CA ILE A 292 1.10 -26.58 -6.83
C ILE A 292 0.08 -27.39 -7.65
N ASN A 293 0.29 -27.56 -8.95
CA ASN A 293 -0.62 -28.34 -9.81
C ASN A 293 -0.70 -29.80 -9.37
N GLY A 294 0.44 -30.43 -9.06
CA GLY A 294 0.46 -31.76 -8.53
C GLY A 294 -0.22 -31.91 -7.16
N LEU A 295 -0.01 -30.91 -6.29
CA LEU A 295 -0.67 -30.85 -4.99
C LEU A 295 -2.20 -30.74 -5.13
N ILE A 296 -2.68 -29.87 -6.02
CA ILE A 296 -4.13 -29.72 -6.27
C ILE A 296 -4.72 -31.01 -6.79
N ALA A 297 -4.08 -31.65 -7.76
CA ALA A 297 -4.54 -32.92 -8.32
C ALA A 297 -4.59 -34.01 -7.26
N ALA A 298 -3.48 -34.22 -6.51
CA ALA A 298 -3.41 -35.20 -5.43
C ALA A 298 -4.46 -34.94 -4.34
N TYR A 299 -4.63 -33.67 -3.95
CA TYR A 299 -5.63 -33.32 -2.97
C TYR A 299 -7.04 -33.62 -3.45
N ALA A 300 -7.35 -33.30 -4.70
CA ALA A 300 -8.66 -33.54 -5.29
C ALA A 300 -8.97 -35.05 -5.37
N ASP A 301 -8.06 -35.86 -5.87
CA ASP A 301 -8.25 -37.29 -6.01
C ASP A 301 -8.38 -37.98 -4.65
N LEU A 302 -7.50 -37.73 -3.71
CA LEU A 302 -7.53 -38.25 -2.34
C LEU A 302 -8.79 -37.84 -1.56
N HIS A 303 -9.38 -36.70 -1.86
CA HIS A 303 -10.60 -36.23 -1.21
C HIS A 303 -11.87 -36.49 -2.03
N GLY A 304 -11.75 -37.00 -3.25
CA GLY A 304 -12.88 -37.29 -4.14
C GLY A 304 -13.56 -36.00 -4.65
N ILE A 305 -12.77 -34.96 -4.87
CA ILE A 305 -13.23 -33.66 -5.36
C ILE A 305 -13.17 -33.64 -6.89
N ASP A 306 -14.29 -33.33 -7.52
CA ASP A 306 -14.39 -33.16 -8.96
C ASP A 306 -14.04 -31.70 -9.31
N LEU A 307 -12.87 -31.50 -9.92
CA LEU A 307 -12.36 -30.18 -10.29
C LEU A 307 -13.11 -29.52 -11.46
N GLU A 308 -13.97 -30.23 -12.17
CA GLU A 308 -14.81 -29.66 -13.24
C GLU A 308 -16.06 -28.94 -12.70
N LYS A 309 -16.38 -29.13 -11.42
CA LYS A 309 -17.51 -28.46 -10.77
C LYS A 309 -17.22 -26.98 -10.52
N LYS A 310 -18.28 -26.17 -10.51
CA LYS A 310 -18.16 -24.71 -10.24
C LYS A 310 -17.79 -24.41 -8.79
N ASP A 311 -18.32 -25.17 -7.84
CA ASP A 311 -18.15 -24.96 -6.40
C ASP A 311 -17.23 -26.06 -5.85
N ILE A 312 -15.94 -25.81 -5.93
CA ILE A 312 -14.90 -26.66 -5.36
C ILE A 312 -14.44 -26.08 -4.02
N PRO A 313 -14.17 -26.92 -2.99
CA PRO A 313 -13.72 -26.45 -1.68
C PRO A 313 -12.21 -26.13 -1.67
N ILE A 314 -11.68 -25.63 -2.78
CA ILE A 314 -10.28 -25.21 -2.96
C ILE A 314 -10.26 -23.76 -3.36
N VAL A 315 -9.60 -22.91 -2.57
CA VAL A 315 -9.41 -21.50 -2.83
C VAL A 315 -7.98 -21.22 -3.27
N LEU A 316 -7.84 -20.55 -4.41
CA LEU A 316 -6.56 -20.07 -4.90
C LEU A 316 -6.50 -18.55 -4.75
N ALA A 317 -5.52 -18.05 -4.01
CA ALA A 317 -5.38 -16.65 -3.68
C ALA A 317 -3.98 -16.10 -4.00
N ALA A 318 -3.90 -14.82 -4.34
CA ALA A 318 -2.63 -14.10 -4.49
C ALA A 318 -2.79 -12.64 -4.06
N PRO A 319 -1.72 -11.91 -3.70
CA PRO A 319 -1.83 -10.51 -3.27
C PRO A 319 -2.19 -9.54 -4.40
N THR A 320 -1.91 -9.89 -5.66
CA THR A 320 -2.18 -9.03 -6.83
C THR A 320 -3.09 -9.71 -7.84
N GLY A 321 -3.89 -8.91 -8.59
CA GLY A 321 -4.77 -9.43 -9.63
C GLY A 321 -4.01 -10.20 -10.72
N ARG A 322 -2.81 -9.73 -11.06
CA ARG A 322 -1.98 -10.38 -12.08
C ARG A 322 -1.42 -11.73 -11.63
N ALA A 323 -0.98 -11.83 -10.37
CA ALA A 323 -0.56 -13.11 -9.82
C ALA A 323 -1.73 -14.10 -9.74
N ALA A 324 -2.91 -13.64 -9.34
CA ALA A 324 -4.13 -14.45 -9.32
C ALA A 324 -4.51 -14.95 -10.73
N ARG A 325 -4.53 -14.06 -11.73
CA ARG A 325 -4.80 -14.46 -13.14
C ARG A 325 -3.78 -15.49 -13.63
N ARG A 326 -2.50 -15.28 -13.34
CA ARG A 326 -1.47 -16.24 -13.71
C ARG A 326 -1.67 -17.59 -13.05
N MET A 327 -2.07 -17.61 -11.79
CA MET A 327 -2.42 -18.86 -11.09
C MET A 327 -3.59 -19.57 -11.79
N ASN A 328 -4.64 -18.82 -12.18
CA ASN A 328 -5.76 -19.37 -12.97
C ASN A 328 -5.30 -19.97 -14.32
N GLU A 329 -4.48 -19.23 -15.08
CA GLU A 329 -3.94 -19.72 -16.38
C GLU A 329 -3.14 -21.03 -16.24
N LEU A 330 -2.41 -21.18 -15.14
CA LEU A 330 -1.51 -22.32 -14.93
C LEU A 330 -2.21 -23.53 -14.29
N THR A 331 -3.23 -23.30 -13.46
CA THR A 331 -3.96 -24.37 -12.77
C THR A 331 -5.28 -24.74 -13.46
N GLY A 332 -5.81 -23.85 -14.31
CA GLY A 332 -7.15 -23.98 -14.88
C GLY A 332 -8.29 -23.72 -13.89
N LEU A 333 -7.99 -23.41 -12.63
CA LEU A 333 -8.98 -23.20 -11.57
C LEU A 333 -9.21 -21.71 -11.30
N PRO A 334 -10.43 -21.33 -10.88
CA PRO A 334 -10.72 -19.95 -10.48
C PRO A 334 -9.78 -19.49 -9.37
N SER A 335 -9.18 -18.32 -9.55
CA SER A 335 -8.35 -17.67 -8.54
C SER A 335 -8.67 -16.18 -8.45
N ALA A 336 -8.47 -15.59 -7.27
CA ALA A 336 -8.73 -14.18 -7.05
C ALA A 336 -7.67 -13.56 -6.12
N THR A 337 -7.73 -12.24 -5.98
CA THR A 337 -6.86 -11.57 -5.00
C THR A 337 -7.33 -11.88 -3.58
N ILE A 338 -6.36 -11.86 -2.63
CA ILE A 338 -6.68 -11.98 -1.19
C ILE A 338 -7.77 -10.96 -0.82
N HIS A 339 -7.63 -9.69 -1.23
CA HIS A 339 -8.62 -8.64 -0.98
C HIS A 339 -10.02 -9.02 -1.47
N ARG A 340 -10.13 -9.60 -2.67
CA ARG A 340 -11.43 -10.01 -3.22
C ARG A 340 -12.06 -11.18 -2.44
N HIS A 341 -11.24 -12.15 -2.03
CA HIS A 341 -11.73 -13.25 -1.20
C HIS A 341 -12.21 -12.77 0.17
N LEU A 342 -11.59 -11.72 0.70
CA LEU A 342 -11.95 -11.09 1.97
C LEU A 342 -13.06 -10.03 1.84
N GLY A 343 -13.58 -9.77 0.62
CA GLY A 343 -14.61 -8.75 0.40
C GLY A 343 -14.16 -7.30 0.64
N LEU A 344 -12.83 -7.04 0.65
CA LEU A 344 -12.27 -5.72 0.89
C LEU A 344 -12.39 -4.85 -0.37
N ASN A 345 -13.19 -3.79 -0.31
CA ASN A 345 -13.53 -2.92 -1.45
C ASN A 345 -12.75 -1.60 -1.49
N GLY A 346 -11.64 -1.48 -0.77
CA GLY A 346 -10.80 -0.28 -0.75
C GLY A 346 -9.59 -0.45 0.15
N ASP A 347 -8.68 0.52 0.09
CA ASP A 347 -7.42 0.45 0.84
C ASP A 347 -7.59 0.53 2.37
N ASN A 348 -8.80 0.85 2.87
CA ASN A 348 -9.07 1.13 4.29
C ASN A 348 -10.22 0.33 4.93
N ASP A 349 -10.88 -0.58 4.20
CA ASP A 349 -11.97 -1.39 4.78
C ASP A 349 -11.41 -2.64 5.47
N TYR A 350 -10.86 -2.43 6.67
CA TYR A 350 -10.36 -3.51 7.55
C TYR A 350 -11.44 -4.02 8.52
N GLN A 351 -12.70 -4.07 8.10
CA GLN A 351 -13.74 -4.70 8.91
C GLN A 351 -13.61 -6.22 8.83
N ALA A 352 -13.62 -6.87 9.98
CA ALA A 352 -13.58 -8.33 10.04
C ALA A 352 -14.78 -8.91 9.27
N MET A 353 -14.53 -9.91 8.42
CA MET A 353 -15.64 -10.70 7.86
C MET A 353 -16.35 -11.45 8.99
N ASP A 354 -17.67 -11.40 9.02
CA ASP A 354 -18.47 -12.16 9.97
C ASP A 354 -18.42 -13.67 9.73
N ASP A 355 -18.01 -14.09 8.51
CA ASP A 355 -17.96 -15.48 8.09
C ASP A 355 -16.54 -15.92 7.63
N TYR A 356 -16.17 -17.15 7.97
CA TYR A 356 -14.96 -17.76 7.46
C TYR A 356 -15.05 -18.06 5.95
N LEU A 357 -13.90 -18.05 5.27
CA LEU A 357 -13.78 -18.53 3.89
C LEU A 357 -14.25 -20.00 3.82
N ASN A 358 -15.20 -20.25 2.92
CA ASN A 358 -15.76 -21.60 2.73
C ASN A 358 -14.83 -22.44 1.85
N CYS A 359 -13.80 -23.05 2.45
CA CYS A 359 -12.85 -23.92 1.75
C CYS A 359 -12.23 -24.96 2.69
N ASP A 360 -11.87 -26.11 2.13
CA ASP A 360 -11.12 -27.17 2.81
C ASP A 360 -9.61 -27.00 2.59
N LEU A 361 -9.22 -26.40 1.46
CA LEU A 361 -7.84 -26.09 1.10
C LEU A 361 -7.74 -24.65 0.58
N ILE A 362 -6.77 -23.89 1.10
CA ILE A 362 -6.39 -22.59 0.53
C ILE A 362 -4.92 -22.61 0.14
N ILE A 363 -4.62 -22.16 -1.08
CA ILE A 363 -3.25 -21.98 -1.59
C ILE A 363 -3.04 -20.50 -1.88
N ILE A 364 -2.01 -19.91 -1.25
CA ILE A 364 -1.71 -18.49 -1.38
C ILE A 364 -0.33 -18.35 -2.03
N ASP A 365 -0.29 -17.87 -3.28
CA ASP A 365 0.96 -17.63 -4.00
C ASP A 365 1.47 -16.18 -3.86
N GLU A 366 2.73 -15.95 -4.18
CA GLU A 366 3.44 -14.65 -4.06
C GLU A 366 3.32 -14.05 -2.65
N PHE A 367 3.35 -14.88 -1.61
CA PHE A 367 3.15 -14.46 -0.21
C PHE A 367 4.22 -13.48 0.30
N SER A 368 5.35 -13.36 -0.38
CA SER A 368 6.37 -12.35 -0.07
C SER A 368 5.85 -10.91 -0.12
N MET A 369 4.76 -10.66 -0.86
CA MET A 369 4.12 -9.36 -0.99
C MET A 369 3.05 -9.07 0.08
N VAL A 370 2.73 -10.05 0.93
CA VAL A 370 1.70 -9.92 1.98
C VAL A 370 2.32 -9.26 3.22
N ASP A 371 1.77 -8.12 3.63
CA ASP A 371 2.18 -7.41 4.84
C ASP A 371 1.49 -7.95 6.10
N THR A 372 1.83 -7.37 7.25
CA THR A 372 1.31 -7.82 8.55
C THR A 372 -0.20 -7.65 8.67
N TRP A 373 -0.77 -6.53 8.20
CA TRP A 373 -2.22 -6.29 8.28
C TRP A 373 -3.00 -7.29 7.43
N LEU A 374 -2.61 -7.43 6.15
CA LEU A 374 -3.27 -8.33 5.23
C LEU A 374 -3.13 -9.79 5.65
N ALA A 375 -1.96 -10.19 6.19
CA ALA A 375 -1.75 -11.53 6.73
C ALA A 375 -2.67 -11.81 7.93
N ASN A 376 -2.81 -10.85 8.84
CA ASN A 376 -3.71 -10.99 9.99
C ASN A 376 -5.16 -11.19 9.53
N GLN A 377 -5.66 -10.37 8.63
CA GLN A 377 -7.02 -10.49 8.09
C GLN A 377 -7.23 -11.83 7.38
N LEU A 378 -6.27 -12.23 6.55
CA LEU A 378 -6.33 -13.52 5.86
C LEU A 378 -6.44 -14.69 6.84
N PHE A 379 -5.54 -14.77 7.83
CA PHE A 379 -5.55 -15.89 8.78
C PHE A 379 -6.74 -15.84 9.73
N SER A 380 -7.28 -14.67 10.05
CA SER A 380 -8.51 -14.56 10.84
C SER A 380 -9.75 -15.09 10.09
N SER A 381 -9.77 -14.94 8.77
CA SER A 381 -10.87 -15.38 7.91
C SER A 381 -10.77 -16.85 7.48
N ILE A 382 -9.69 -17.57 7.84
CA ILE A 382 -9.52 -18.99 7.54
C ILE A 382 -10.08 -19.83 8.67
N SER A 383 -10.95 -20.81 8.33
CA SER A 383 -11.49 -21.77 9.30
C SER A 383 -10.39 -22.66 9.90
N SER A 384 -10.57 -23.11 11.15
CA SER A 384 -9.66 -24.08 11.77
C SER A 384 -9.58 -25.41 11.02
N ASN A 385 -10.62 -25.77 10.26
CA ASN A 385 -10.64 -26.99 9.47
C ASN A 385 -9.91 -26.88 8.13
N THR A 386 -9.67 -25.68 7.64
CA THR A 386 -9.00 -25.45 6.34
C THR A 386 -7.52 -25.80 6.41
N GLN A 387 -7.01 -26.44 5.38
CA GLN A 387 -5.58 -26.67 5.15
C GLN A 387 -4.98 -25.47 4.41
N VAL A 388 -3.82 -24.98 4.85
CA VAL A 388 -3.21 -23.73 4.36
C VAL A 388 -1.86 -24.00 3.72
N ILE A 389 -1.72 -23.65 2.45
CA ILE A 389 -0.46 -23.75 1.71
C ILE A 389 0.01 -22.34 1.36
N ILE A 390 1.14 -21.95 1.91
CA ILE A 390 1.77 -20.65 1.67
C ILE A 390 2.91 -20.83 0.67
N VAL A 391 2.87 -20.08 -0.43
CA VAL A 391 3.88 -20.17 -1.49
C VAL A 391 4.51 -18.81 -1.73
N GLY A 392 5.84 -18.75 -1.88
CA GLY A 392 6.52 -17.49 -2.14
C GLY A 392 8.02 -17.62 -2.34
N ASP A 393 8.66 -16.48 -2.48
CA ASP A 393 10.11 -16.34 -2.62
C ASP A 393 10.60 -15.22 -1.70
N SER A 394 11.22 -15.60 -0.58
CA SER A 394 11.69 -14.65 0.46
C SER A 394 12.86 -13.77 0.02
N ASP A 395 13.52 -14.08 -1.10
CA ASP A 395 14.64 -13.31 -1.65
C ASP A 395 14.17 -12.18 -2.60
N GLN A 396 12.89 -12.20 -3.01
CA GLN A 396 12.27 -11.10 -3.75
C GLN A 396 12.01 -9.88 -2.84
N LEU A 397 11.55 -8.79 -3.45
CA LEU A 397 11.13 -7.60 -2.71
C LEU A 397 10.05 -7.97 -1.70
N PRO A 398 10.15 -7.50 -0.45
CA PRO A 398 9.12 -7.70 0.56
C PRO A 398 7.86 -6.89 0.25
N SER A 399 6.84 -7.04 1.08
CA SER A 399 5.61 -6.24 1.04
C SER A 399 5.90 -4.73 1.05
N VAL A 400 5.01 -3.93 0.47
CA VAL A 400 5.09 -2.46 0.57
C VAL A 400 4.77 -2.02 2.01
N GLY A 401 3.74 -2.61 2.62
CA GLY A 401 3.39 -2.35 4.02
C GLY A 401 4.35 -2.97 5.03
N PRO A 402 4.17 -2.65 6.33
CA PRO A 402 5.02 -3.12 7.42
C PRO A 402 5.02 -4.63 7.60
N GLY A 403 6.15 -5.14 8.06
CA GLY A 403 6.37 -6.55 8.32
C GLY A 403 7.05 -7.29 7.17
N GLN A 404 7.42 -8.53 7.42
CA GLN A 404 8.02 -9.47 6.48
C GLN A 404 7.54 -10.89 6.78
N VAL A 405 6.21 -11.07 6.77
CA VAL A 405 5.54 -12.24 7.34
C VAL A 405 6.11 -13.55 6.80
N LEU A 406 6.28 -13.71 5.48
CA LEU A 406 6.88 -14.93 4.91
C LEU A 406 8.28 -15.20 5.48
N ALA A 407 9.15 -14.19 5.49
CA ALA A 407 10.52 -14.33 5.98
C ALA A 407 10.57 -14.65 7.48
N ASP A 408 9.60 -14.18 8.24
CA ASP A 408 9.50 -14.46 9.68
C ASP A 408 8.92 -15.86 9.94
N LEU A 409 7.87 -16.27 9.21
CA LEU A 409 7.33 -17.64 9.29
C LEU A 409 8.39 -18.70 8.96
N LEU A 410 9.26 -18.42 7.99
CA LEU A 410 10.37 -19.32 7.64
C LEU A 410 11.42 -19.51 8.75
N LYS A 411 11.49 -18.60 9.73
CA LYS A 411 12.37 -18.74 10.90
C LYS A 411 11.74 -19.59 12.00
N ILE A 412 10.44 -19.87 11.92
CA ILE A 412 9.69 -20.64 12.91
C ILE A 412 9.84 -22.13 12.59
N LYS A 413 10.69 -22.82 13.34
CA LYS A 413 11.07 -24.23 13.10
C LYS A 413 9.92 -25.22 13.24
N THR A 414 8.86 -24.85 13.94
CA THR A 414 7.68 -25.71 14.13
C THR A 414 6.74 -25.73 12.92
N LEU A 415 6.92 -24.80 11.96
CA LEU A 415 6.13 -24.78 10.73
C LEU A 415 6.79 -25.66 9.67
N PRO A 416 6.07 -26.66 9.11
CA PRO A 416 6.53 -27.48 8.00
C PRO A 416 6.84 -26.61 6.78
N GLN A 417 8.04 -26.76 6.22
CA GLN A 417 8.48 -25.93 5.11
C GLN A 417 9.50 -26.66 4.24
N ILE A 418 9.41 -26.44 2.93
CA ILE A 418 10.38 -26.93 1.96
C ILE A 418 10.80 -25.83 1.00
N ALA A 419 12.11 -25.75 0.77
CA ALA A 419 12.70 -24.85 -0.21
C ALA A 419 13.10 -25.60 -1.48
N LEU A 420 12.50 -25.23 -2.60
CA LEU A 420 12.89 -25.75 -3.92
C LEU A 420 14.15 -25.02 -4.40
N THR A 421 15.24 -25.73 -4.50
CA THR A 421 16.55 -25.17 -4.86
C THR A 421 16.99 -25.53 -6.28
N LYS A 422 16.47 -26.66 -6.81
CA LYS A 422 16.80 -27.13 -8.16
C LYS A 422 16.01 -26.37 -9.22
N ILE A 423 16.68 -25.99 -10.31
CA ILE A 423 16.11 -25.19 -11.38
C ILE A 423 15.73 -26.12 -12.54
N PHE A 424 14.47 -25.99 -13.02
CA PHE A 424 13.89 -26.81 -14.11
C PHE A 424 13.55 -25.99 -15.36
N ARG A 425 13.84 -24.68 -15.39
CA ARG A 425 13.48 -23.82 -16.52
C ARG A 425 14.16 -24.33 -17.79
N GLN A 426 13.39 -24.55 -18.82
CA GLN A 426 13.54 -25.19 -20.15
C GLN A 426 14.93 -25.29 -20.84
N SER A 427 16.01 -25.06 -20.16
CA SER A 427 17.36 -25.48 -20.52
C SER A 427 18.19 -25.51 -19.25
N GLU A 428 18.90 -26.57 -18.99
CA GLU A 428 20.01 -26.61 -18.01
C GLU A 428 21.05 -25.51 -18.25
N GLU A 429 20.85 -24.67 -19.26
CA GLU A 429 21.74 -23.61 -19.74
C GLU A 429 21.22 -22.16 -19.50
N SER A 430 20.13 -21.91 -18.76
CA SER A 430 19.71 -20.52 -18.53
C SER A 430 20.72 -19.75 -17.69
N THR A 431 21.50 -18.91 -18.37
CA THR A 431 22.53 -18.09 -17.73
C THR A 431 21.92 -16.93 -16.91
N THR A 432 20.68 -16.54 -17.21
CA THR A 432 19.91 -15.53 -16.44
C THR A 432 19.52 -16.05 -15.07
N VAL A 433 19.07 -17.30 -14.97
CA VAL A 433 18.71 -17.91 -13.68
C VAL A 433 19.96 -18.15 -12.83
N THR A 434 21.05 -18.62 -13.44
CA THR A 434 22.34 -18.76 -12.77
C THR A 434 22.84 -17.42 -12.22
N LEU A 435 22.71 -16.34 -13.02
CA LEU A 435 23.02 -14.98 -12.60
C LEU A 435 22.17 -14.56 -11.38
N ALA A 436 20.86 -14.76 -11.43
CA ALA A 436 19.95 -14.42 -10.33
C ALA A 436 20.36 -15.12 -9.01
N ASN A 437 20.69 -16.42 -9.07
CA ASN A 437 21.15 -17.16 -7.90
C ASN A 437 22.50 -16.66 -7.34
N GLN A 438 23.46 -16.31 -8.20
CA GLN A 438 24.73 -15.76 -7.74
C GLN A 438 24.52 -14.38 -7.10
N MET A 439 23.68 -13.53 -7.70
CA MET A 439 23.35 -12.22 -7.13
C MET A 439 22.60 -12.34 -5.79
N ARG A 440 21.72 -13.30 -5.66
CA ARG A 440 21.06 -13.63 -4.39
C ARG A 440 22.07 -13.94 -3.27
N GLN A 441 23.18 -14.58 -3.62
CA GLN A 441 24.28 -14.88 -2.70
C GLN A 441 25.26 -13.71 -2.50
N GLY A 442 25.00 -12.55 -3.08
CA GLY A 442 25.88 -11.38 -3.00
C GLY A 442 27.09 -11.43 -3.93
N ILE A 443 27.05 -12.30 -4.95
CA ILE A 443 28.16 -12.54 -5.87
C ILE A 443 27.86 -11.90 -7.21
N LEU A 444 28.72 -10.96 -7.66
CA LEU A 444 28.76 -10.50 -9.04
C LEU A 444 29.71 -11.42 -9.82
N PRO A 445 29.19 -12.23 -10.77
CA PRO A 445 30.04 -13.20 -11.46
C PRO A 445 31.07 -12.53 -12.40
N ALA A 446 32.21 -13.15 -12.56
CA ALA A 446 33.28 -12.64 -13.44
C ALA A 446 32.85 -12.52 -14.91
N ASP A 447 31.89 -13.31 -15.36
CA ASP A 447 31.29 -13.27 -16.69
C ASP A 447 30.08 -12.36 -16.83
N PHE A 448 29.82 -11.49 -15.84
CA PHE A 448 28.65 -10.58 -15.80
C PHE A 448 28.52 -9.75 -17.08
N THR A 449 29.62 -9.21 -17.60
CA THR A 449 29.64 -8.37 -18.79
C THR A 449 29.61 -9.15 -20.09
N GLN A 450 29.79 -10.48 -20.06
CA GLN A 450 29.82 -11.30 -21.25
C GLN A 450 28.43 -11.50 -21.84
N LYS A 451 28.33 -11.33 -23.16
CA LYS A 451 27.08 -11.65 -23.87
C LYS A 451 26.85 -13.16 -23.86
N LYS A 452 25.67 -13.58 -23.45
CA LYS A 452 25.19 -14.97 -23.48
C LYS A 452 23.95 -15.09 -24.38
N ALA A 453 23.41 -16.29 -24.52
CA ALA A 453 22.25 -16.53 -25.37
C ALA A 453 21.00 -15.77 -24.87
N ASP A 454 20.81 -15.75 -23.54
CA ASP A 454 19.64 -15.21 -22.85
C ASP A 454 19.91 -13.91 -22.07
N ARG A 455 21.18 -13.43 -22.00
CA ARG A 455 21.53 -12.17 -21.34
C ARG A 455 22.59 -11.36 -22.06
N SER A 456 22.50 -10.04 -21.90
CA SER A 456 23.51 -9.08 -22.41
C SER A 456 23.69 -7.96 -21.40
N TYR A 457 24.88 -7.40 -21.38
CA TYR A 457 25.21 -6.21 -20.59
C TYR A 457 25.84 -5.12 -21.48
N PHE A 458 25.47 -3.86 -21.20
CA PHE A 458 26.03 -2.68 -21.86
C PHE A 458 26.45 -1.67 -20.80
N GLU A 459 27.72 -1.30 -20.77
CA GLU A 459 28.22 -0.25 -19.88
C GLU A 459 27.73 1.11 -20.36
N ALA A 460 27.12 1.90 -19.51
CA ALA A 460 26.59 3.22 -19.83
C ALA A 460 26.39 4.08 -18.58
N GLY A 461 26.85 5.32 -18.60
CA GLY A 461 26.44 6.32 -17.62
C GLY A 461 24.99 6.76 -17.84
N ALA A 462 24.34 7.30 -16.79
CA ALA A 462 22.93 7.65 -16.81
C ALA A 462 22.50 8.53 -17.98
N GLN A 463 23.37 9.47 -18.42
CA GLN A 463 23.09 10.38 -19.53
C GLN A 463 22.99 9.68 -20.90
N TYR A 464 23.55 8.49 -21.06
CA TYR A 464 23.51 7.73 -22.31
C TYR A 464 22.35 6.72 -22.38
N ILE A 465 21.72 6.41 -21.26
CA ILE A 465 20.57 5.49 -21.18
C ILE A 465 19.43 5.89 -22.14
N PRO A 466 19.03 7.19 -22.23
CA PRO A 466 17.96 7.63 -23.14
C PRO A 466 18.22 7.34 -24.63
N GLU A 467 19.49 7.33 -25.04
CA GLU A 467 19.84 7.02 -26.42
C GLU A 467 19.98 5.51 -26.69
N MET A 468 20.39 4.74 -25.68
CA MET A 468 20.64 3.31 -25.82
C MET A 468 19.38 2.47 -25.79
N ILE A 469 18.46 2.77 -24.89
CA ILE A 469 17.22 1.98 -24.74
C ILE A 469 16.40 1.93 -26.03
N PRO A 470 16.13 3.04 -26.76
CA PRO A 470 15.44 2.98 -28.05
C PRO A 470 16.13 2.07 -29.09
N LYS A 471 17.47 2.06 -29.12
CA LYS A 471 18.26 1.19 -30.03
C LYS A 471 18.07 -0.29 -29.64
N ILE A 472 18.08 -0.60 -28.35
CA ILE A 472 17.86 -1.96 -27.83
C ILE A 472 16.44 -2.43 -28.14
N VAL A 473 15.42 -1.61 -27.85
CA VAL A 473 14.04 -1.91 -28.17
C VAL A 473 13.83 -2.14 -29.67
N SER A 474 14.38 -1.25 -30.51
CA SER A 474 14.32 -1.40 -31.99
C SER A 474 15.01 -2.68 -32.46
N ALA A 475 16.14 -3.06 -31.85
CA ALA A 475 16.84 -4.30 -32.19
C ALA A 475 16.02 -5.54 -31.77
N ALA A 476 15.38 -5.51 -30.61
CA ALA A 476 14.50 -6.58 -30.13
C ALA A 476 13.32 -6.79 -31.08
N ILE A 477 12.67 -5.72 -31.51
CA ILE A 477 11.54 -5.75 -32.47
C ILE A 477 12.01 -6.31 -33.83
N LYS A 478 13.16 -5.87 -34.34
CA LYS A 478 13.74 -6.39 -35.58
C LYS A 478 14.08 -7.89 -35.49
N SER A 479 14.33 -8.41 -34.30
CA SER A 479 14.53 -9.85 -34.07
C SER A 479 13.23 -10.65 -33.95
N GLY A 480 12.06 -10.03 -34.16
CA GLY A 480 10.76 -10.68 -34.14
C GLY A 480 10.04 -10.67 -32.80
N ILE A 481 10.56 -9.93 -31.79
CA ILE A 481 9.88 -9.83 -30.49
C ILE A 481 8.75 -8.80 -30.58
N ASN A 482 7.57 -9.22 -30.10
CA ASN A 482 6.44 -8.30 -30.01
C ASN A 482 6.75 -7.13 -29.05
N PRO A 483 6.55 -5.87 -29.44
CA PRO A 483 6.73 -4.71 -28.58
C PRO A 483 6.00 -4.81 -27.23
N GLN A 484 4.85 -5.46 -27.19
CA GLN A 484 4.07 -5.67 -25.99
C GLN A 484 4.77 -6.56 -24.95
N GLU A 485 5.64 -7.45 -25.40
CA GLU A 485 6.41 -8.40 -24.59
C GLU A 485 7.74 -7.81 -24.06
N ILE A 486 8.06 -6.58 -24.45
CA ILE A 486 9.25 -5.86 -23.97
C ILE A 486 8.85 -4.99 -22.79
N GLN A 487 9.62 -5.09 -21.69
CA GLN A 487 9.39 -4.27 -20.50
C GLN A 487 10.70 -3.65 -20.01
N ILE A 488 10.67 -2.34 -19.80
CA ILE A 488 11.75 -1.62 -19.15
C ILE A 488 11.41 -1.54 -17.65
N LEU A 489 12.36 -1.99 -16.81
CA LEU A 489 12.22 -1.98 -15.35
C LEU A 489 13.27 -1.06 -14.76
N ALA A 490 12.86 0.05 -14.15
CA ALA A 490 13.79 1.02 -13.58
C ALA A 490 13.51 1.27 -12.09
N PRO A 491 14.54 1.59 -11.28
CA PRO A 491 14.38 1.76 -9.84
C PRO A 491 13.76 3.11 -9.44
N MET A 492 13.80 4.14 -10.31
CA MET A 492 13.40 5.51 -9.97
C MET A 492 12.50 6.14 -11.03
N TYR A 493 11.66 7.10 -10.61
CA TYR A 493 10.73 7.80 -11.51
C TYR A 493 11.38 8.96 -12.26
N ARG A 494 12.27 9.73 -11.61
CA ARG A 494 12.88 10.97 -12.15
C ARG A 494 14.30 10.73 -12.63
N GLY A 495 14.83 11.69 -13.39
CA GLY A 495 16.19 11.65 -13.93
C GLY A 495 16.30 11.08 -15.34
N ALA A 496 17.50 11.07 -15.93
CA ALA A 496 17.73 10.64 -17.31
C ALA A 496 17.35 9.15 -17.53
N ALA A 497 17.70 8.29 -16.60
CA ALA A 497 17.31 6.87 -16.59
C ALA A 497 16.00 6.60 -15.84
N GLY A 498 15.19 7.63 -15.55
CA GLY A 498 13.96 7.54 -14.79
C GLY A 498 12.76 7.10 -15.64
N ILE A 499 11.80 6.46 -14.99
CA ILE A 499 10.60 5.87 -15.60
C ILE A 499 9.83 6.90 -16.45
N ASN A 500 9.62 8.13 -15.93
CA ASN A 500 8.85 9.16 -16.63
C ASN A 500 9.48 9.52 -17.96
N HIS A 501 10.79 9.75 -17.96
CA HIS A 501 11.53 10.11 -19.17
C HIS A 501 11.61 8.95 -20.18
N LEU A 502 11.83 7.72 -19.69
CA LEU A 502 11.88 6.52 -20.52
C LEU A 502 10.52 6.23 -21.16
N ASN A 503 9.40 6.45 -20.43
CA ASN A 503 8.06 6.31 -20.99
C ASN A 503 7.85 7.25 -22.18
N THR A 504 8.23 8.53 -22.07
CA THR A 504 8.10 9.50 -23.17
C THR A 504 8.92 9.07 -24.40
N ILE A 505 10.17 8.69 -24.19
CA ILE A 505 11.07 8.29 -25.30
C ILE A 505 10.55 7.05 -26.03
N ILE A 506 10.08 6.06 -25.28
CA ILE A 506 9.62 4.81 -25.87
C ILE A 506 8.22 4.95 -26.47
N GLN A 507 7.38 5.80 -25.89
CA GLN A 507 6.11 6.18 -26.51
C GLN A 507 6.37 6.80 -27.89
N ASP A 508 7.30 7.77 -27.99
CA ASP A 508 7.62 8.40 -29.28
C ASP A 508 8.23 7.44 -30.30
N LEU A 509 8.95 6.42 -29.83
CA LEU A 509 9.52 5.37 -30.67
C LEU A 509 8.45 4.41 -31.19
N LEU A 510 7.56 3.92 -30.32
CA LEU A 510 6.63 2.83 -30.64
C LEU A 510 5.27 3.34 -31.10
N ASN A 511 4.86 4.50 -30.63
CA ASN A 511 3.58 5.12 -30.90
C ASN A 511 3.74 6.64 -31.16
N PRO A 512 4.43 7.03 -32.26
CA PRO A 512 4.68 8.44 -32.55
C PRO A 512 3.36 9.20 -32.75
N LEU A 513 3.33 10.47 -32.33
CA LEU A 513 2.10 11.27 -32.33
C LEU A 513 1.51 11.42 -33.73
N GLY A 514 2.31 11.72 -34.76
CA GLY A 514 1.81 11.96 -36.11
C GLY A 514 0.61 12.91 -36.13
N ASP A 515 -0.43 12.55 -36.89
CA ASP A 515 -1.71 13.29 -36.99
C ASP A 515 -2.80 12.72 -36.05
N GLN A 516 -2.47 11.77 -35.18
CA GLN A 516 -3.47 11.15 -34.30
C GLN A 516 -3.88 12.08 -33.14
N LEU A 517 -5.13 11.86 -32.66
CA LEU A 517 -5.64 12.54 -31.47
C LEU A 517 -4.81 12.16 -30.24
N SER A 518 -4.55 13.12 -29.39
CA SER A 518 -3.88 12.91 -28.09
C SER A 518 -4.47 13.79 -27.01
N PHE A 519 -4.42 13.33 -25.78
CA PHE A 519 -4.89 14.08 -24.62
C PHE A 519 -3.78 14.26 -23.59
N ALA A 520 -3.48 15.52 -23.26
CA ALA A 520 -2.52 15.86 -22.23
C ALA A 520 -3.14 15.73 -20.84
N PHE A 521 -2.39 15.11 -19.90
CA PHE A 521 -2.74 15.00 -18.49
C PHE A 521 -1.46 15.06 -17.63
N GLY A 522 -1.26 16.17 -16.91
CA GLY A 522 0.00 16.45 -16.25
C GLY A 522 1.15 16.48 -17.26
N ASP A 523 2.19 15.71 -16.98
CA ASP A 523 3.38 15.58 -17.86
C ASP A 523 3.22 14.47 -18.92
N MET A 524 2.08 13.76 -18.93
CA MET A 524 1.79 12.68 -19.87
C MET A 524 0.92 13.15 -21.02
N ASN A 525 1.06 12.48 -22.14
CA ASN A 525 0.23 12.71 -23.33
C ASN A 525 -0.27 11.35 -23.87
N PHE A 526 -1.53 11.04 -23.60
CA PHE A 526 -2.12 9.76 -23.98
C PHE A 526 -2.49 9.71 -25.47
N ARG A 527 -2.20 8.57 -26.11
CA ARG A 527 -2.44 8.29 -27.53
C ARG A 527 -3.11 6.94 -27.68
N LYS A 528 -3.89 6.76 -28.73
CA LYS A 528 -4.44 5.44 -29.09
C LYS A 528 -3.29 4.43 -29.32
N GLY A 529 -3.39 3.26 -28.72
CA GLY A 529 -2.36 2.22 -28.77
C GLY A 529 -1.32 2.31 -27.66
N ASP A 530 -1.36 3.32 -26.79
CA ASP A 530 -0.41 3.40 -25.66
C ASP A 530 -0.56 2.23 -24.70
N LYS A 531 0.59 1.73 -24.23
CA LYS A 531 0.67 0.78 -23.13
C LYS A 531 0.54 1.52 -21.81
N VAL A 532 -0.44 1.13 -21.00
CA VAL A 532 -0.78 1.78 -19.72
C VAL A 532 -0.78 0.81 -18.56
N LEU A 533 -0.56 1.34 -17.35
CA LEU A 533 -0.61 0.65 -16.08
C LEU A 533 -1.75 1.21 -15.24
N HIS A 534 -2.55 0.33 -14.66
CA HIS A 534 -3.55 0.70 -13.66
C HIS A 534 -2.90 0.88 -12.29
N LEU A 535 -3.27 1.91 -11.54
CA LEU A 535 -2.58 2.33 -10.32
C LEU A 535 -3.31 2.00 -9.02
N ILE A 536 -4.62 1.72 -9.11
CA ILE A 536 -5.51 1.47 -7.97
C ILE A 536 -6.31 0.18 -8.19
N ASN A 537 -6.92 -0.34 -7.13
CA ASN A 537 -7.85 -1.46 -7.26
C ASN A 537 -9.25 -0.93 -7.60
N ASP A 538 -9.89 -1.52 -8.61
CA ASP A 538 -11.27 -1.23 -9.00
C ASP A 538 -12.01 -2.57 -9.18
N ALA A 539 -12.64 -3.02 -8.11
CA ALA A 539 -13.30 -4.31 -8.06
C ALA A 539 -14.57 -4.37 -8.94
N GLU A 540 -15.24 -3.23 -9.12
CA GLU A 540 -16.45 -3.14 -9.96
C GLU A 540 -16.10 -3.34 -11.45
N LEU A 541 -15.01 -2.74 -11.89
CA LEU A 541 -14.50 -2.87 -13.24
C LEU A 541 -13.63 -4.12 -13.44
N ASN A 542 -13.35 -4.87 -12.37
CA ASN A 542 -12.45 -6.03 -12.37
C ASN A 542 -11.05 -5.70 -12.93
N VAL A 543 -10.52 -4.52 -12.61
CA VAL A 543 -9.18 -4.06 -12.97
C VAL A 543 -8.42 -3.70 -11.69
N PHE A 544 -7.18 -4.14 -11.58
CA PHE A 544 -6.43 -4.06 -10.34
C PHE A 544 -5.12 -3.25 -10.49
N ASN A 545 -4.62 -2.77 -9.37
CA ASN A 545 -3.31 -2.12 -9.31
C ASN A 545 -2.22 -3.05 -9.86
N GLY A 546 -1.46 -2.56 -10.84
CA GLY A 546 -0.44 -3.33 -11.53
C GLY A 546 -0.90 -3.96 -12.86
N ASP A 547 -2.18 -3.90 -13.20
CA ASP A 547 -2.68 -4.38 -14.48
C ASP A 547 -2.14 -3.55 -15.64
N ILE A 548 -1.66 -4.22 -16.67
CA ILE A 548 -1.20 -3.59 -17.91
C ILE A 548 -2.30 -3.70 -18.96
N GLY A 549 -2.61 -2.57 -19.56
CA GLY A 549 -3.60 -2.48 -20.65
C GLY A 549 -3.12 -1.61 -21.79
N TYR A 550 -4.01 -1.41 -22.74
CA TYR A 550 -3.77 -0.60 -23.94
C TYR A 550 -4.92 0.35 -24.17
N ILE A 551 -4.60 1.58 -24.55
CA ILE A 551 -5.62 2.55 -24.97
C ILE A 551 -6.19 2.12 -26.32
N THR A 552 -7.46 1.78 -26.34
CA THR A 552 -8.16 1.33 -27.54
C THR A 552 -8.76 2.48 -28.33
N ASP A 553 -9.19 3.56 -27.65
CA ASP A 553 -9.68 4.77 -28.29
C ASP A 553 -9.64 6.01 -27.39
N LEU A 554 -9.73 7.21 -28.02
CA LEU A 554 -9.83 8.50 -27.36
C LEU A 554 -11.05 9.24 -27.91
N ILE A 555 -11.93 9.71 -27.03
CA ILE A 555 -13.13 10.43 -27.44
C ILE A 555 -13.16 11.80 -26.75
N SER A 556 -13.27 12.86 -27.56
CA SER A 556 -13.34 14.22 -27.03
C SER A 556 -14.70 14.49 -26.36
N ALA A 557 -14.69 15.34 -25.33
CA ALA A 557 -15.85 15.79 -24.54
C ALA A 557 -17.09 16.19 -25.38
N LYS A 558 -16.87 16.63 -26.63
CA LYS A 558 -17.93 16.98 -27.55
C LYS A 558 -18.82 15.79 -27.96
N TYR A 559 -18.27 14.58 -27.91
CA TYR A 559 -18.91 13.36 -28.43
C TYR A 559 -19.28 12.37 -27.31
N THR A 560 -19.02 12.71 -26.05
CA THR A 560 -19.27 11.87 -24.86
C THR A 560 -20.55 12.31 -24.14
N GLU A 561 -21.22 11.39 -23.48
CA GLU A 561 -22.38 11.67 -22.61
C GLU A 561 -21.96 12.39 -21.34
N SER A 562 -20.77 12.04 -20.81
CA SER A 562 -20.17 12.65 -19.62
C SER A 562 -19.78 14.11 -19.81
N LYS A 563 -19.72 14.62 -21.06
CA LYS A 563 -19.17 15.92 -21.45
C LYS A 563 -17.72 16.14 -21.00
N GLN A 564 -16.97 15.06 -20.82
CA GLN A 564 -15.54 15.05 -20.54
C GLN A 564 -14.82 14.28 -21.64
N ASP A 565 -13.52 14.56 -21.81
CA ASP A 565 -12.69 13.69 -22.65
C ASP A 565 -12.62 12.31 -22.00
N GLU A 566 -12.72 11.24 -22.80
CA GLU A 566 -12.73 9.86 -22.32
C GLU A 566 -11.63 9.04 -22.97
N LEU A 567 -11.02 8.16 -22.17
CA LEU A 567 -10.08 7.12 -22.61
C LEU A 567 -10.78 5.76 -22.54
N TYR A 568 -10.79 5.09 -23.67
CA TYR A 568 -11.21 3.69 -23.77
C TYR A 568 -9.97 2.82 -23.69
N MET A 569 -9.99 1.82 -22.83
CA MET A 569 -8.84 0.95 -22.58
C MET A 569 -9.26 -0.50 -22.47
N SER A 570 -8.34 -1.40 -22.79
CA SER A 570 -8.52 -2.83 -22.59
C SER A 570 -7.43 -3.37 -21.66
N PHE A 571 -7.83 -4.01 -20.58
CA PHE A 571 -6.96 -4.72 -19.63
C PHE A 571 -7.28 -6.22 -19.71
N ASP A 572 -6.42 -7.01 -20.37
CA ASP A 572 -6.59 -8.45 -20.55
C ASP A 572 -8.00 -8.85 -21.06
N GLY A 573 -8.55 -8.05 -21.99
CA GLY A 573 -9.88 -8.27 -22.57
C GLY A 573 -11.04 -7.60 -21.83
N THR A 574 -10.81 -7.04 -20.64
CA THR A 574 -11.79 -6.20 -19.94
C THR A 574 -11.72 -4.78 -20.50
N GLU A 575 -12.80 -4.31 -21.10
CA GLU A 575 -12.89 -2.94 -21.60
C GLU A 575 -13.35 -1.99 -20.48
N VAL A 576 -12.65 -0.86 -20.35
CA VAL A 576 -12.90 0.14 -19.33
C VAL A 576 -12.87 1.52 -19.96
N ILE A 577 -13.77 2.40 -19.50
CA ILE A 577 -13.87 3.80 -19.97
C ILE A 577 -13.58 4.70 -18.77
N TYR A 578 -12.58 5.57 -18.93
CA TYR A 578 -12.25 6.57 -17.90
C TYR A 578 -12.49 7.99 -18.41
N PRO A 579 -13.42 8.72 -17.78
CA PRO A 579 -13.56 10.16 -17.98
C PRO A 579 -12.34 10.89 -17.40
N ARG A 580 -12.11 12.12 -17.85
CA ARG A 580 -10.88 12.90 -17.56
C ARG A 580 -10.55 13.04 -16.07
N ASN A 581 -11.54 13.13 -15.21
CA ASN A 581 -11.35 13.23 -13.76
C ASN A 581 -10.78 11.95 -13.13
N GLU A 582 -10.84 10.81 -13.83
CA GLU A 582 -10.35 9.51 -13.36
C GLU A 582 -8.99 9.11 -13.95
N TRP A 583 -8.40 9.93 -14.82
CA TRP A 583 -7.11 9.60 -15.45
C TRP A 583 -5.93 9.52 -14.49
N HIS A 584 -6.08 10.00 -13.26
CA HIS A 584 -5.10 9.77 -12.20
C HIS A 584 -4.96 8.28 -11.81
N LYS A 585 -5.93 7.44 -12.17
CA LYS A 585 -5.91 5.99 -11.95
C LYS A 585 -4.95 5.24 -12.88
N ILE A 586 -4.41 5.89 -13.90
CA ILE A 586 -3.58 5.25 -14.94
C ILE A 586 -2.28 6.03 -15.20
N THR A 587 -1.28 5.34 -15.73
CA THR A 587 -0.02 5.93 -16.21
C THR A 587 0.51 5.16 -17.41
N LEU A 588 1.46 5.75 -18.16
CA LEU A 588 2.18 5.03 -19.23
C LEU A 588 3.02 3.88 -18.64
N ALA A 589 3.12 2.77 -19.37
CA ALA A 589 3.72 1.52 -18.92
C ALA A 589 4.81 0.92 -19.84
N TYR A 590 5.41 1.68 -20.72
CA TYR A 590 6.57 1.23 -21.48
C TYR A 590 7.76 0.99 -20.57
N ALA A 591 7.92 1.85 -19.56
CA ALA A 591 8.81 1.66 -18.42
C ALA A 591 8.00 1.71 -17.13
N MET A 592 8.32 0.86 -16.15
CA MET A 592 7.68 0.84 -14.84
C MET A 592 8.69 0.57 -13.72
N SER A 593 8.27 0.79 -12.47
CA SER A 593 9.12 0.45 -11.32
C SER A 593 9.24 -1.05 -11.14
N ILE A 594 10.36 -1.51 -10.60
CA ILE A 594 10.59 -2.91 -10.28
C ILE A 594 9.53 -3.43 -9.31
N HIS A 595 9.09 -2.61 -8.34
CA HIS A 595 8.00 -2.95 -7.41
C HIS A 595 6.68 -3.27 -8.13
N LYS A 596 6.32 -2.46 -9.13
CA LYS A 596 5.08 -2.67 -9.91
C LYS A 596 5.15 -3.88 -10.87
N SER A 597 6.33 -4.47 -11.06
CA SER A 597 6.52 -5.67 -11.88
C SER A 597 6.40 -6.98 -11.10
N GLN A 598 6.23 -6.93 -9.77
CA GLN A 598 6.03 -8.13 -8.94
C GLN A 598 4.80 -8.90 -9.41
N GLY A 599 4.84 -10.22 -9.37
CA GLY A 599 3.80 -11.10 -9.92
C GLY A 599 3.74 -11.15 -11.45
N SER A 600 4.61 -10.41 -12.16
CA SER A 600 4.64 -10.32 -13.63
C SER A 600 5.89 -10.97 -14.21
N GLU A 601 5.81 -11.46 -15.44
CA GLU A 601 6.97 -11.91 -16.23
C GLU A 601 6.85 -11.40 -17.67
N PHE A 602 7.99 -11.11 -18.30
CA PHE A 602 8.07 -10.55 -19.64
C PHE A 602 9.06 -11.35 -20.50
N GLN A 603 8.83 -11.45 -21.80
CA GLN A 603 9.76 -12.13 -22.70
C GLN A 603 11.13 -11.45 -22.69
N VAL A 604 11.13 -10.11 -22.75
CA VAL A 604 12.35 -9.31 -22.70
C VAL A 604 12.26 -8.28 -21.57
N VAL A 605 13.23 -8.30 -20.69
CA VAL A 605 13.40 -7.28 -19.66
C VAL A 605 14.64 -6.44 -19.99
N ILE A 606 14.47 -5.12 -19.97
CA ILE A 606 15.55 -4.13 -20.08
C ILE A 606 15.70 -3.45 -18.73
N LEU A 607 16.90 -3.57 -18.13
CA LEU A 607 17.18 -3.15 -16.75
C LEU A 607 18.28 -2.09 -16.70
N PRO A 608 17.94 -0.79 -16.72
CA PRO A 608 18.92 0.30 -16.54
C PRO A 608 19.21 0.51 -15.05
N ILE A 609 20.47 0.34 -14.64
CA ILE A 609 20.94 0.53 -13.26
C ILE A 609 22.14 1.48 -13.25
N THR A 610 22.00 2.59 -12.55
CA THR A 610 23.03 3.64 -12.47
C THR A 610 23.22 4.10 -11.02
N ARG A 611 24.34 4.79 -10.75
CA ARG A 611 24.62 5.35 -9.41
C ARG A 611 23.62 6.41 -8.97
N GLN A 612 22.88 7.03 -9.89
CA GLN A 612 21.83 7.99 -9.56
C GLN A 612 20.73 7.38 -8.68
N SER A 613 20.48 6.08 -8.80
CA SER A 613 19.49 5.35 -7.99
C SER A 613 20.07 4.69 -6.73
N ARG A 614 21.31 5.04 -6.31
CA ARG A 614 22.07 4.35 -5.25
C ARG A 614 21.27 4.10 -3.96
N ARG A 615 20.43 5.06 -3.53
CA ARG A 615 19.61 4.94 -2.31
C ARG A 615 18.60 3.80 -2.39
N LEU A 616 18.12 3.48 -3.59
CA LEU A 616 17.12 2.44 -3.85
C LEU A 616 17.76 1.08 -4.17
N LEU A 617 19.06 1.06 -4.42
CA LEU A 617 19.76 -0.15 -4.89
C LEU A 617 19.99 -1.12 -3.73
N GLN A 618 19.25 -2.23 -3.75
CA GLN A 618 19.36 -3.34 -2.81
C GLN A 618 19.37 -4.67 -3.57
N ARG A 619 19.90 -5.72 -2.95
CA ARG A 619 20.04 -7.05 -3.54
C ARG A 619 18.71 -7.62 -4.03
N ASN A 620 17.68 -7.57 -3.18
CA ASN A 620 16.33 -8.07 -3.50
C ASN A 620 15.67 -7.30 -4.66
N LEU A 621 15.98 -6.00 -4.83
CA LEU A 621 15.48 -5.21 -5.95
C LEU A 621 16.03 -5.74 -7.28
N ILE A 622 17.34 -5.95 -7.36
CA ILE A 622 18.00 -6.46 -8.58
C ILE A 622 17.56 -7.91 -8.85
N TYR A 623 17.52 -8.73 -7.81
CA TYR A 623 17.03 -10.10 -7.90
C TYR A 623 15.61 -10.17 -8.47
N THR A 624 14.69 -9.38 -7.89
CA THR A 624 13.31 -9.29 -8.40
C THR A 624 13.26 -8.87 -9.86
N ALA A 625 14.02 -7.84 -10.26
CA ALA A 625 14.02 -7.36 -11.64
C ALA A 625 14.52 -8.42 -12.64
N ILE A 626 15.61 -9.11 -12.34
CA ILE A 626 16.19 -10.14 -13.20
C ILE A 626 15.23 -11.32 -13.35
N THR A 627 14.57 -11.68 -12.27
CA THR A 627 13.62 -12.81 -12.24
C THR A 627 12.33 -12.57 -13.01
N ARG A 628 12.06 -11.32 -13.43
CA ARG A 628 10.92 -10.99 -14.32
C ARG A 628 11.16 -11.39 -15.79
N SER A 629 12.39 -11.72 -16.17
CA SER A 629 12.74 -12.11 -17.55
C SER A 629 12.40 -13.59 -17.83
N LYS A 630 11.60 -13.84 -18.88
CA LYS A 630 11.30 -15.19 -19.38
C LYS A 630 12.39 -15.72 -20.30
N SER A 631 12.80 -14.93 -21.29
CA SER A 631 13.72 -15.40 -22.34
C SER A 631 14.96 -14.54 -22.53
N LYS A 632 14.85 -13.20 -22.40
CA LYS A 632 16.03 -12.32 -22.59
C LYS A 632 16.09 -11.22 -21.55
N LEU A 633 17.27 -11.08 -20.95
CA LEU A 633 17.62 -10.00 -20.03
C LEU A 633 18.67 -9.09 -20.67
N VAL A 634 18.37 -7.81 -20.76
CA VAL A 634 19.30 -6.79 -21.21
C VAL A 634 19.59 -5.84 -20.05
N MET A 635 20.76 -5.95 -19.48
CA MET A 635 21.23 -5.06 -18.42
C MET A 635 22.06 -3.93 -19.05
N LEU A 636 21.85 -2.71 -18.59
CA LEU A 636 22.65 -1.56 -19.01
C LEU A 636 22.84 -0.59 -17.85
N GLY A 637 23.97 0.12 -17.88
CA GLY A 637 24.29 1.05 -16.81
C GLY A 637 25.70 0.84 -16.26
N GLU A 638 25.91 1.17 -15.00
CA GLU A 638 27.22 1.19 -14.37
C GLU A 638 27.46 -0.09 -13.58
N ILE A 639 28.51 -0.85 -13.91
CA ILE A 639 28.85 -2.11 -13.22
C ILE A 639 29.00 -1.91 -11.70
N ALA A 640 29.56 -0.77 -11.29
CA ALA A 640 29.74 -0.44 -9.88
C ALA A 640 28.39 -0.22 -9.16
N ALA A 641 27.33 0.15 -9.87
CA ALA A 641 25.98 0.27 -9.31
C ALA A 641 25.35 -1.12 -9.10
N PHE A 642 25.56 -2.05 -10.03
CA PHE A 642 25.17 -3.46 -9.86
C PHE A 642 25.93 -4.13 -8.70
N ASP A 643 27.26 -3.96 -8.62
CA ASP A 643 28.08 -4.51 -7.55
C ASP A 643 27.65 -3.97 -6.18
N TYR A 644 27.40 -2.67 -6.10
CA TYR A 644 26.85 -2.04 -4.87
C TYR A 644 25.52 -2.63 -4.48
N ALA A 645 24.57 -2.73 -5.43
CA ALA A 645 23.23 -3.25 -5.16
C ALA A 645 23.25 -4.69 -4.65
N ILE A 646 24.08 -5.55 -5.26
CA ILE A 646 24.19 -6.97 -4.91
C ILE A 646 24.79 -7.16 -3.50
N LYS A 647 25.72 -6.31 -3.11
CA LYS A 647 26.34 -6.33 -1.78
C LYS A 647 25.44 -5.71 -0.71
N ASN A 648 24.50 -4.85 -1.10
CA ASN A 648 23.60 -4.19 -0.20
C ASN A 648 22.37 -5.07 0.09
N GLU A 649 22.31 -5.68 1.27
CA GLU A 649 21.16 -6.45 1.74
C GLU A 649 19.95 -5.57 2.10
N GLY A 650 20.15 -4.26 2.16
CA GLY A 650 19.16 -3.33 2.68
C GLY A 650 19.09 -3.32 4.21
N SER A 651 18.24 -2.47 4.75
CA SER A 651 17.91 -2.50 6.18
C SER A 651 17.04 -3.72 6.48
N LYS A 652 17.42 -4.47 7.53
CA LYS A 652 16.56 -5.55 8.03
C LYS A 652 15.36 -4.94 8.72
N ARG A 653 14.17 -5.33 8.30
CA ARG A 653 12.93 -4.90 8.94
C ARG A 653 12.89 -5.38 10.38
N LYS A 654 12.49 -4.50 11.28
CA LYS A 654 12.30 -4.79 12.70
C LYS A 654 10.88 -5.34 12.88
N THR A 655 10.77 -6.63 13.11
CA THR A 655 9.52 -7.35 13.32
C THR A 655 9.58 -8.16 14.61
N TYR A 656 8.44 -8.38 15.24
CA TYR A 656 8.36 -9.11 16.51
C TYR A 656 7.63 -10.47 16.38
N LEU A 657 7.17 -10.79 15.19
CA LEU A 657 6.35 -12.00 14.91
C LEU A 657 7.08 -13.30 15.34
N VAL A 658 8.37 -13.43 15.03
CA VAL A 658 9.16 -14.64 15.41
C VAL A 658 9.22 -14.78 16.91
N GLN A 659 9.46 -13.69 17.64
CA GLN A 659 9.54 -13.68 19.11
C GLN A 659 8.18 -14.08 19.71
N ARG A 660 7.05 -13.65 19.13
CA ARG A 660 5.72 -14.06 19.59
C ARG A 660 5.51 -15.58 19.53
N PHE A 661 6.08 -16.26 18.54
CA PHE A 661 6.01 -17.73 18.44
C PHE A 661 7.01 -18.45 19.35
N THR A 662 8.11 -17.83 19.71
CA THR A 662 9.20 -18.46 20.51
C THR A 662 9.16 -18.12 21.97
N ALA A 663 8.47 -17.05 22.40
CA ALA A 663 8.28 -16.71 23.79
C ALA A 663 7.45 -17.78 24.52
N ASN A 664 7.90 -18.22 25.70
CA ASN A 664 7.11 -19.08 26.55
C ASN A 664 5.84 -18.36 27.02
N GLN A 665 4.74 -19.11 27.15
CA GLN A 665 3.42 -18.59 27.50
C GLN A 665 3.39 -17.75 28.78
N GLU A 666 4.33 -17.97 29.71
CA GLU A 666 4.45 -17.21 30.97
C GLU A 666 4.91 -15.76 30.79
N ASP A 667 5.66 -15.44 29.71
CA ASP A 667 6.09 -14.07 29.42
C ASP A 667 5.02 -13.24 28.67
N LEU A 668 4.04 -13.90 28.08
CA LEU A 668 2.96 -13.29 27.29
C LEU A 668 1.69 -13.05 28.12
N ASP A 669 1.38 -13.90 29.12
CA ASP A 669 0.21 -13.75 29.98
C ASP A 669 0.24 -12.46 30.83
N ASN A 670 1.43 -11.88 31.04
CA ASN A 670 1.57 -10.55 31.66
C ASN A 670 1.28 -9.37 30.69
N SER A 671 1.20 -9.63 29.39
CA SER A 671 0.96 -8.58 28.37
C SER A 671 -0.38 -8.76 27.61
N GLU A 672 -1.02 -9.94 27.67
CA GLU A 672 -2.25 -10.26 26.93
C GLU A 672 -3.54 -10.16 27.76
N ALA A 673 -3.48 -9.70 29.03
CA ALA A 673 -4.66 -9.54 29.88
C ALA A 673 -5.51 -8.28 29.57
N ILE A 674 -5.69 -7.97 28.27
CA ILE A 674 -6.67 -6.98 27.82
C ILE A 674 -7.58 -7.63 26.80
N GLU A 675 -8.79 -7.97 27.26
CA GLU A 675 -9.90 -8.46 26.48
C GLU A 675 -10.28 -7.48 25.37
N ASN A 676 -10.66 -8.04 24.21
CA ASN A 676 -11.25 -7.28 23.09
C ASN A 676 -12.37 -6.37 23.55
N PRO A 677 -12.43 -5.08 23.19
CA PRO A 677 -13.50 -4.17 23.58
C PRO A 677 -14.89 -4.58 23.06
N ASP A 678 -14.99 -5.47 22.10
CA ASP A 678 -16.25 -5.88 21.47
C ASP A 678 -16.97 -7.05 22.18
N GLU A 679 -16.32 -7.82 23.05
CA GLU A 679 -16.98 -8.87 23.85
C GLU A 679 -17.67 -8.34 25.14
N ALA A 680 -17.44 -7.09 25.51
CA ALA A 680 -18.00 -6.48 26.73
C ALA A 680 -19.46 -6.02 26.61
N LYS A 681 -20.13 -6.18 25.48
CA LYS A 681 -21.54 -5.69 25.28
C LYS A 681 -22.63 -6.73 25.45
N GLU A 682 -22.35 -8.02 25.66
CA GLU A 682 -23.40 -9.04 25.78
C GLU A 682 -23.64 -9.63 27.18
N SER A 683 -22.98 -9.18 28.25
CA SER A 683 -23.20 -9.71 29.59
C SER A 683 -23.61 -8.67 30.65
N GLN A 684 -24.62 -7.87 30.36
CA GLN A 684 -25.31 -7.09 31.38
C GLN A 684 -26.81 -7.38 31.35
N ASN A 685 -27.20 -8.49 31.98
CA ASN A 685 -28.52 -8.67 32.59
C ASN A 685 -28.50 -9.89 33.52
N GLU A 686 -28.23 -9.68 34.77
CA GLU A 686 -29.01 -10.18 35.91
C GLU A 686 -28.43 -9.71 37.26
N PRO A 687 -29.26 -9.46 38.28
CA PRO A 687 -28.86 -8.63 39.40
C PRO A 687 -28.54 -9.40 40.72
N ASN A 688 -27.63 -8.79 41.46
CA ASN A 688 -27.48 -8.83 42.91
C ASN A 688 -27.35 -10.18 43.67
N LYS A 689 -26.20 -10.33 44.32
CA LYS A 689 -26.16 -10.49 45.76
C LYS A 689 -24.80 -10.13 46.37
N ALA A 690 -24.84 -9.28 47.34
CA ALA A 690 -23.73 -8.80 48.14
C ALA A 690 -23.02 -9.91 48.91
N CYS A 691 -21.72 -9.85 49.03
CA CYS A 691 -21.03 -10.08 50.31
C CYS A 691 -19.66 -9.40 50.35
N SER A 692 -19.46 -8.65 51.40
CA SER A 692 -18.27 -7.89 51.77
C SER A 692 -17.09 -8.79 52.15
N SER A 693 -15.87 -8.45 51.66
CA SER A 693 -14.69 -8.50 52.52
C SER A 693 -13.53 -7.70 51.84
N THR A 694 -13.14 -6.67 52.57
CA THR A 694 -11.94 -5.86 52.33
C THR A 694 -10.68 -6.71 52.37
N ALA A 695 -9.89 -6.60 51.33
CA ALA A 695 -8.44 -6.81 51.37
C ALA A 695 -7.79 -5.83 50.41
N HIS A 696 -7.12 -4.84 50.99
CA HIS A 696 -6.18 -3.98 50.27
C HIS A 696 -5.07 -4.86 49.71
N VAL A 697 -4.93 -4.86 48.39
CA VAL A 697 -3.69 -5.22 47.70
C VAL A 697 -3.33 -3.96 46.94
N GLU A 698 -2.32 -3.28 47.41
CA GLU A 698 -1.61 -2.24 46.69
C GLU A 698 -0.95 -2.89 45.47
N GLU A 699 -1.44 -2.54 44.28
CA GLU A 699 -0.71 -2.81 43.05
C GLU A 699 0.49 -1.86 43.00
N GLU A 700 1.65 -2.36 43.41
CA GLU A 700 2.92 -1.84 42.93
C GLU A 700 3.04 -2.14 41.43
N LYS A 701 2.49 -1.25 40.61
CA LYS A 701 2.96 -1.14 39.22
C LYS A 701 4.44 -0.71 39.33
N SER A 702 5.30 -1.57 38.84
CA SER A 702 6.73 -1.37 39.02
C SER A 702 7.17 -0.09 38.27
N ASP A 703 7.64 0.90 39.02
CA ASP A 703 8.35 2.08 38.51
C ASP A 703 9.56 1.76 37.59
N LYS A 704 9.91 0.49 37.47
CA LYS A 704 11.09 0.06 36.70
C LYS A 704 10.91 0.21 35.18
N ASP A 705 9.68 0.02 34.64
CA ASP A 705 9.46 0.11 33.17
C ASP A 705 9.34 1.58 32.70
N VAL A 706 8.84 2.46 33.57
CA VAL A 706 8.82 3.91 33.34
C VAL A 706 10.21 4.51 33.42
N GLN A 707 11.06 3.99 34.29
CA GLN A 707 12.43 4.46 34.50
C GLN A 707 13.38 4.11 33.37
N LEU A 708 13.11 3.02 32.63
CA LEU A 708 13.89 2.63 31.44
C LEU A 708 13.70 3.56 30.26
N ILE A 709 12.56 4.29 30.20
CA ILE A 709 12.29 5.29 29.16
C ILE A 709 12.87 6.66 29.52
N LEU A 710 13.05 6.92 30.85
CA LEU A 710 13.47 8.22 31.34
C LEU A 710 15.00 8.30 31.67
N ASP A 711 15.71 7.17 31.76
CA ASP A 711 17.17 7.17 31.92
C ASP A 711 17.84 7.47 30.56
N PHE A 712 17.80 8.75 30.19
CA PHE A 712 18.76 9.29 29.24
C PHE A 712 20.11 9.37 30.01
N ASP A 713 21.01 8.42 29.77
CA ASP A 713 22.37 8.53 30.20
C ASP A 713 22.94 9.88 29.73
N GLU A 714 23.43 10.68 30.67
CA GLU A 714 24.15 11.95 30.42
C GLU A 714 25.53 11.74 29.76
N ASP A 715 25.74 10.65 29.05
CA ASP A 715 26.91 10.51 28.19
C ASP A 715 26.69 11.30 26.92
N LYS A 716 27.00 12.61 26.99
CA LYS A 716 27.23 13.43 25.82
C LYS A 716 28.22 12.72 24.90
N PRO A 717 27.85 12.37 23.68
CA PRO A 717 28.85 12.08 22.68
C PRO A 717 29.55 13.41 22.36
N ASP A 718 30.78 13.57 22.78
CA ASP A 718 31.71 14.52 22.19
C ASP A 718 31.89 14.17 20.74
N ASN A 719 31.02 14.69 19.88
CA ASN A 719 31.14 14.85 18.43
C ASN A 719 29.78 15.09 17.77
N VAL A 720 29.11 16.15 18.15
CA VAL A 720 28.17 16.80 17.21
C VAL A 720 29.05 17.52 16.19
N LYS A 721 29.35 16.87 15.08
CA LYS A 721 29.87 17.55 13.91
C LYS A 721 28.77 18.46 13.39
N GLU A 722 28.88 19.76 13.69
CA GLU A 722 28.13 20.79 12.95
C GLU A 722 28.45 20.60 11.45
N TYR A 723 27.49 20.10 10.69
CA TYR A 723 27.59 20.07 9.24
C TYR A 723 27.30 21.48 8.71
N ARG A 724 28.31 22.32 8.63
CA ARG A 724 28.24 23.55 7.85
C ARG A 724 28.40 23.19 6.37
N LEU A 725 27.55 23.80 5.53
CA LEU A 725 27.71 23.74 4.07
C LEU A 725 29.06 24.39 3.71
N THR A 726 29.95 23.58 3.13
CA THR A 726 31.24 24.03 2.62
C THR A 726 31.35 23.65 1.15
N GLU A 727 32.22 24.31 0.38
CA GLU A 727 32.46 23.97 -1.04
C GLU A 727 32.91 22.50 -1.20
N GLU A 728 33.51 21.89 -0.19
CA GLU A 728 33.96 20.50 -0.23
C GLU A 728 32.84 19.48 -0.05
N ASN A 729 31.75 19.81 0.68
CA ASN A 729 30.63 18.88 0.87
C ASN A 729 29.45 19.12 -0.08
N LEU A 730 29.45 20.24 -0.80
CA LEU A 730 28.46 20.57 -1.81
C LEU A 730 28.20 19.49 -2.87
N PRO A 731 29.23 18.78 -3.39
CA PRO A 731 29.02 17.69 -4.36
C PRO A 731 28.29 16.46 -3.79
N PHE A 732 28.17 16.35 -2.47
CA PHE A 732 27.56 15.22 -1.77
C PHE A 732 26.12 15.52 -1.28
N ILE A 733 25.64 16.75 -1.50
CA ILE A 733 24.28 17.16 -1.14
C ILE A 733 23.36 16.86 -2.31
N ASP A 734 22.32 16.10 -2.03
CA ASP A 734 21.32 15.75 -3.02
C ASP A 734 20.52 17.01 -3.43
N PRO A 735 20.56 17.44 -4.70
CA PRO A 735 19.76 18.58 -5.20
C PRO A 735 18.25 18.31 -5.13
N MET A 736 17.82 17.11 -4.70
CA MET A 736 16.40 16.71 -4.55
C MET A 736 15.71 17.24 -3.29
N ILE A 737 16.40 17.95 -2.39
CA ILE A 737 15.80 18.55 -1.17
C ILE A 737 15.06 19.88 -1.44
N GLY A 738 14.75 20.20 -2.69
CA GLY A 738 13.97 21.41 -3.02
C GLY A 738 14.77 22.70 -3.00
N ILE A 739 16.08 22.64 -2.83
CA ILE A 739 16.98 23.79 -2.93
C ILE A 739 17.32 24.01 -4.40
N THR A 740 16.96 25.18 -4.94
CA THR A 740 17.30 25.59 -6.30
C THR A 740 18.73 26.15 -6.36
N GLN A 741 19.31 26.24 -7.56
CA GLN A 741 20.62 26.85 -7.74
C GLN A 741 20.63 28.33 -7.32
N GLU A 742 19.49 29.03 -7.44
CA GLU A 742 19.31 30.40 -6.96
C GLU A 742 19.35 30.50 -5.42
N ASP A 743 18.79 29.49 -4.72
CA ASP A 743 18.83 29.45 -3.26
C ASP A 743 20.26 29.25 -2.75
N ILE A 744 21.03 28.41 -3.42
CA ILE A 744 22.46 28.18 -3.13
C ILE A 744 23.27 29.45 -3.36
N GLU A 745 23.05 30.17 -4.48
CA GLU A 745 23.75 31.43 -4.76
C GLU A 745 23.40 32.56 -3.80
N GLN A 746 22.17 32.60 -3.28
CA GLN A 746 21.76 33.57 -2.25
C GLN A 746 22.40 33.24 -0.89
N PHE A 747 22.60 31.97 -0.58
CA PHE A 747 23.21 31.55 0.67
C PHE A 747 24.70 31.95 0.75
N PHE A 748 25.43 31.85 -0.36
CA PHE A 748 26.84 32.25 -0.43
C PHE A 748 27.06 33.76 -0.60
N LYS A 749 26.02 34.54 -0.86
CA LYS A 749 26.10 36.01 -0.94
C LYS A 749 25.88 36.74 0.41
N LYS A 750 25.54 36.03 1.45
CA LYS A 750 25.50 36.47 2.86
C LYS A 750 26.68 35.95 3.64
#